data_8de333d2d65769c7b1ff622b7add6622
#
_entry.id   8de333d2d65769c7b1ff622b7add6622
#
_cell.length_a   1.000
_cell.length_b   1.000
_cell.length_c   1.000
_cell.angle_alpha   90.00
_cell.angle_beta   90.00
_cell.angle_gamma   90.00
#
_symmetry.space_group_name_H-M   'P 1'
#
loop_
_entity.id
_entity.type
_entity.pdbx_description
1 polymer ?
#
loop_
_entity_poly.entity_id
_entity_poly.type
_entity_poly.pdbx_seq_one_letter_code
_entity_poly.pdbx_strand_id
1 'polypeptide(L)'
;MATKSDSDKASAASSTGVNPASAASAASGAGINPASAASSPGVNPGSSVNPASRGITQRKGQFLIAPRRNLGMQMMGIAPLSFSMVEQALKESPDIEIIDRVGPKQVVGALGTGMQEGGVLVALMHEDKAQALAQQAQGQLIVERDQPLQLHEVSYLQQPPLANCNLPAAGAAFTAEFVVMGKGQPVAGAEVYLYGSMLPAQGVTDAQGRVRLALYGETAASLRKLYVKPRADFWSFYQMQPDISDTELNMVGLRALSDWPSLKNFPQQQQLTWGQRAMRLDQLPNTFRGQGVKVAVIDSGCANSHSDLTQVARGYDIVNKSVSTATWNIDTLAHGSHCTGLIAGLDSAGGIRGFVPDAEIHVCKLFPGGQVSQLIDALEYCIEQQIDVVNMSLGGAEPSEALEQQIVRARQAGIACIVAAGNSGGVVQYPGSSPNVLTVAAIGRVNEFPADSYHAQTVTPVVDANGFFSASFTCYGPEVSVCAPGVAITSSVPENSYAAWDGTSMAAPHVTGLAALALAHHPDFRGSGQMRSAARVERLFQIIKQSCQPLMLGDQRRTGFGLPDTLRAVGLAAPQGLPTSASTNAGLSALMGIPAMQAIRMGYRDLPALQAQSAALGMPLGLMSFPFSGGYPPSLNTGMMTSLW
;
A
#
# COMPACT_ATOMS: atom_id res chain seq x y z
N MET A 1 -63.50 2.32 28.05
CA MET A 1 -63.42 1.24 29.03
C MET A 1 -61.93 1.05 29.29
N ALA A 2 -61.36 1.74 30.24
CA ALA A 2 -61.29 1.43 31.65
C ALA A 2 -60.59 0.08 31.86
N THR A 3 -59.56 -0.08 32.62
CA THR A 3 -58.97 0.52 33.82
C THR A 3 -57.60 -0.11 34.07
N LYS A 4 -56.57 0.63 34.46
CA LYS A 4 -56.02 0.70 35.83
C LYS A 4 -55.51 -0.65 36.36
N SER A 5 -54.42 -0.83 37.08
CA SER A 5 -53.61 0.05 37.95
C SER A 5 -52.49 -0.80 38.58
N ASP A 6 -51.40 -0.15 38.92
CA ASP A 6 -50.68 -0.14 40.20
C ASP A 6 -50.15 -1.48 40.75
N SER A 7 -49.08 -1.58 41.41
CA SER A 7 -48.21 -0.67 42.17
C SER A 7 -47.01 -1.44 42.76
N ASP A 8 -45.92 -0.74 42.90
CA ASP A 8 -45.03 -0.61 44.06
C ASP A 8 -44.56 -1.82 44.90
N LYS A 9 -43.26 -1.86 45.09
CA LYS A 9 -42.46 -1.71 46.35
C LYS A 9 -41.06 -2.27 46.10
N ALA A 10 -40.02 -1.53 46.05
CA ALA A 10 -39.18 -0.85 47.03
C ALA A 10 -38.74 -1.72 48.22
N SER A 11 -37.43 -1.94 48.31
CA SER A 11 -36.55 -1.87 49.49
C SER A 11 -35.17 -2.33 49.05
N ALA A 12 -34.12 -1.55 49.05
CA ALA A 12 -33.37 -0.82 50.06
C ALA A 12 -32.28 -1.67 50.71
N ALA A 13 -31.07 -1.14 50.52
CA ALA A 13 -29.88 -1.15 51.41
C ALA A 13 -29.08 -2.45 51.49
N SER A 14 -27.76 -2.44 51.47
CA SER A 14 -26.71 -1.59 52.05
C SER A 14 -25.35 -1.95 51.44
N SER A 15 -24.57 -1.04 51.05
CA SER A 15 -23.34 -0.41 51.58
C SER A 15 -22.28 -1.37 52.16
N THR A 16 -21.11 -1.30 51.57
CA THR A 16 -19.74 -1.11 52.09
C THR A 16 -18.82 -1.14 50.87
N GLY A 17 -18.08 -0.22 50.45
CA GLY A 17 -17.29 0.83 51.03
C GLY A 17 -15.89 0.31 51.37
N VAL A 18 -14.94 0.31 50.42
CA VAL A 18 -13.50 0.47 50.74
C VAL A 18 -12.79 1.05 49.52
N ASN A 19 -12.27 2.24 49.70
CA ASN A 19 -11.34 2.93 48.84
C ASN A 19 -9.91 2.52 49.28
N PRO A 20 -8.92 2.39 48.42
CA PRO A 20 -7.54 2.36 48.84
C PRO A 20 -6.84 3.68 48.58
N ALA A 21 -6.22 4.15 49.59
CA ALA A 21 -5.31 5.27 49.61
C ALA A 21 -3.92 4.88 49.06
N SER A 22 -3.39 5.75 48.29
CA SER A 22 -2.05 6.32 48.17
C SER A 22 -0.94 5.74 49.07
N ALA A 23 0.21 5.49 48.48
CA ALA A 23 1.49 5.71 49.12
C ALA A 23 2.52 6.19 48.08
N ALA A 24 2.85 7.44 48.19
CA ALA A 24 4.09 8.03 47.76
C ALA A 24 5.09 7.96 48.92
N SER A 25 6.37 7.77 48.64
CA SER A 25 7.51 8.24 49.43
C SER A 25 8.72 8.21 48.51
N ALA A 26 9.30 9.28 48.05
CA ALA A 26 10.16 10.25 48.74
C ALA A 26 11.50 9.61 49.13
N ALA A 27 12.49 9.85 48.31
CA ALA A 27 13.60 10.80 48.40
C ALA A 27 14.52 10.69 49.64
N SER A 28 15.76 10.60 49.35
CA SER A 28 16.92 11.32 49.94
C SER A 28 18.18 10.59 49.47
N GLY A 29 19.16 11.14 48.87
CA GLY A 29 19.82 12.44 49.09
C GLY A 29 21.10 12.24 49.84
N ALA A 30 22.13 12.85 49.35
CA ALA A 30 23.47 13.01 49.93
C ALA A 30 24.52 12.05 49.37
N GLY A 31 25.70 12.47 48.93
CA GLY A 31 26.35 13.73 49.09
C GLY A 31 27.78 13.61 48.54
N ILE A 32 28.22 14.64 48.04
CA ILE A 32 29.51 15.03 47.47
C ILE A 32 30.63 14.89 48.52
N ASN A 33 31.82 14.43 48.20
CA ASN A 33 33.01 15.28 47.99
C ASN A 33 34.33 14.51 47.96
N PRO A 34 35.43 15.21 47.68
CA PRO A 34 36.42 14.76 46.69
C PRO A 34 37.84 14.57 47.29
N ALA A 35 38.71 14.21 46.35
CA ALA A 35 40.14 14.42 46.38
C ALA A 35 41.02 13.71 47.44
N SER A 36 41.94 12.93 46.97
CA SER A 36 43.34 13.17 47.23
C SER A 36 44.26 12.42 46.26
N ALA A 37 45.22 13.20 45.80
CA ALA A 37 46.32 12.75 44.97
C ALA A 37 47.30 11.89 45.77
N ALA A 38 47.96 10.90 45.15
CA ALA A 38 49.43 10.89 45.12
C ALA A 38 49.97 9.51 44.70
N SER A 39 50.99 9.60 43.88
CA SER A 39 52.16 8.73 43.69
C SER A 39 52.02 7.48 42.81
N SER A 40 52.58 7.59 41.62
CA SER A 40 53.21 6.50 40.85
C SER A 40 54.40 5.92 41.62
N PRO A 41 54.72 4.63 41.45
CA PRO A 41 55.78 4.32 40.50
C PRO A 41 55.68 2.98 39.78
N GLY A 42 56.42 2.82 38.71
CA GLY A 42 56.92 1.55 38.23
C GLY A 42 56.35 1.04 36.91
N VAL A 43 57.00 1.43 35.85
CA VAL A 43 56.94 0.83 34.52
C VAL A 43 57.44 -0.61 34.56
N ASN A 44 56.67 -1.55 34.08
CA ASN A 44 57.17 -2.83 33.60
C ASN A 44 56.58 -3.12 32.21
N PRO A 45 57.40 -3.28 31.15
CA PRO A 45 56.90 -3.58 29.82
C PRO A 45 56.81 -5.06 29.62
N GLY A 46 55.62 -5.57 29.31
CA GLY A 46 55.53 -6.94 28.81
C GLY A 46 54.23 -7.65 29.16
N SER A 47 53.19 -7.35 28.43
CA SER A 47 52.19 -8.29 27.91
C SER A 47 51.28 -7.55 26.97
N SER A 48 51.39 -7.85 25.72
CA SER A 48 50.45 -7.46 24.67
C SER A 48 49.11 -8.14 24.98
N VAL A 49 48.26 -7.44 25.70
CA VAL A 49 46.84 -7.80 25.78
C VAL A 49 46.22 -7.33 24.48
N ASN A 50 46.03 -8.26 23.58
CA ASN A 50 45.18 -8.09 22.41
C ASN A 50 43.84 -7.51 22.90
N PRO A 51 43.40 -6.33 22.46
CA PRO A 51 42.05 -5.91 22.76
C PRO A 51 41.14 -6.88 22.05
N ALA A 52 40.57 -7.81 22.82
CA ALA A 52 39.49 -8.65 22.33
C ALA A 52 38.47 -7.70 21.66
N SER A 53 38.42 -7.74 20.35
CA SER A 53 37.35 -7.16 19.59
C SER A 53 36.06 -7.71 20.21
N ARG A 54 35.33 -6.86 20.93
CA ARG A 54 33.94 -7.17 21.30
C ARG A 54 33.23 -7.28 19.95
N GLY A 55 33.17 -8.50 19.44
CA GLY A 55 32.40 -8.82 18.25
C GLY A 55 30.99 -8.31 18.51
N ILE A 56 30.52 -7.45 17.65
CA ILE A 56 29.11 -7.10 17.58
C ILE A 56 28.44 -8.46 17.41
N THR A 57 27.76 -8.95 18.44
CA THR A 57 26.95 -10.17 18.35
C THR A 57 25.95 -9.93 17.26
N GLN A 58 26.15 -10.55 16.11
CA GLN A 58 25.21 -10.47 14.99
C GLN A 58 23.87 -11.00 15.50
N ARG A 59 22.83 -10.16 15.41
CA ARG A 59 21.48 -10.58 15.77
C ARG A 59 20.96 -11.53 14.68
N LYS A 60 20.24 -12.58 15.10
CA LYS A 60 19.49 -13.42 14.16
C LYS A 60 18.47 -12.56 13.43
N GLY A 61 18.41 -12.70 12.11
CA GLY A 61 17.38 -12.10 11.24
C GLY A 61 16.27 -13.11 10.95
N GLN A 62 15.13 -12.61 10.53
CA GLN A 62 14.01 -13.42 10.04
C GLN A 62 14.15 -13.63 8.54
N PHE A 63 14.05 -14.89 8.11
CA PHE A 63 14.23 -15.31 6.72
C PHE A 63 13.06 -16.15 6.24
N LEU A 64 12.76 -16.02 4.96
CA LEU A 64 11.84 -16.85 4.20
C LEU A 64 12.63 -17.97 3.51
N ILE A 65 12.16 -19.19 3.66
CA ILE A 65 12.78 -20.38 3.03
C ILE A 65 11.69 -21.16 2.32
N ALA A 66 11.84 -21.34 1.02
CA ALA A 66 10.89 -22.10 0.20
C ALA A 66 11.59 -22.88 -0.91
N PRO A 67 11.06 -24.01 -1.35
CA PRO A 67 11.52 -24.68 -2.57
C PRO A 67 11.29 -23.76 -3.77
N ARG A 68 12.32 -23.58 -4.61
CA ARG A 68 12.21 -22.81 -5.84
C ARG A 68 11.51 -23.63 -6.91
N ARG A 69 10.41 -23.09 -7.43
CA ARG A 69 9.65 -23.69 -8.52
C ARG A 69 10.12 -23.12 -9.85
N ASN A 70 11.16 -23.69 -10.42
CA ASN A 70 11.71 -23.25 -11.70
C ASN A 70 11.36 -24.23 -12.80
N LEU A 71 10.57 -23.78 -13.79
CA LEU A 71 10.18 -24.57 -14.95
C LEU A 71 11.40 -25.06 -15.75
N GLY A 72 12.48 -24.25 -15.81
CA GLY A 72 13.73 -24.60 -16.48
C GLY A 72 14.44 -25.80 -15.85
N MET A 73 14.44 -25.90 -14.52
CA MET A 73 15.00 -27.06 -13.81
C MET A 73 14.19 -28.35 -14.05
N GLN A 74 12.87 -28.23 -14.07
CA GLN A 74 11.98 -29.34 -14.38
C GLN A 74 12.19 -29.85 -15.83
N MET A 75 12.44 -28.94 -16.77
CA MET A 75 12.77 -29.31 -18.16
C MET A 75 14.14 -30.01 -18.28
N MET A 76 15.05 -29.77 -17.32
CA MET A 76 16.34 -30.46 -17.22
C MET A 76 16.27 -31.78 -16.44
N GLY A 77 15.06 -32.23 -16.04
CA GLY A 77 14.87 -33.46 -15.29
C GLY A 77 15.26 -33.38 -13.81
N ILE A 78 15.49 -32.16 -13.28
CA ILE A 78 15.80 -31.94 -11.86
C ILE A 78 14.46 -31.84 -11.12
N ALA A 79 14.18 -32.80 -10.25
CA ALA A 79 13.00 -32.77 -9.40
C ALA A 79 13.14 -31.62 -8.37
N PRO A 80 12.12 -30.77 -8.17
CA PRO A 80 12.15 -29.75 -7.12
C PRO A 80 12.24 -30.43 -5.76
N LEU A 81 12.91 -29.78 -4.80
CA LEU A 81 12.94 -30.22 -3.42
C LEU A 81 11.52 -30.24 -2.85
N SER A 82 11.18 -31.29 -2.13
CA SER A 82 9.88 -31.32 -1.44
C SER A 82 9.93 -30.39 -0.21
N PHE A 83 8.81 -29.74 0.07
CA PHE A 83 8.71 -28.84 1.22
C PHE A 83 8.99 -29.58 2.55
N SER A 84 8.50 -30.80 2.69
CA SER A 84 8.72 -31.64 3.88
C SER A 84 10.19 -32.00 4.09
N MET A 85 10.93 -32.29 3.04
CA MET A 85 12.38 -32.55 3.14
C MET A 85 13.15 -31.30 3.61
N VAL A 86 12.79 -30.13 3.07
CA VAL A 86 13.40 -28.85 3.49
C VAL A 86 13.08 -28.58 4.96
N GLU A 87 11.83 -28.72 5.37
CA GLU A 87 11.42 -28.52 6.75
C GLU A 87 12.16 -29.45 7.71
N GLN A 88 12.29 -30.74 7.37
CA GLN A 88 13.01 -31.71 8.19
C GLN A 88 14.48 -31.36 8.31
N ALA A 89 15.16 -31.05 7.20
CA ALA A 89 16.57 -30.68 7.20
C ALA A 89 16.85 -29.41 8.04
N LEU A 90 15.92 -28.44 8.02
CA LEU A 90 16.07 -27.23 8.82
C LEU A 90 15.83 -27.48 10.31
N LYS A 91 14.90 -28.39 10.69
CA LYS A 91 14.68 -28.79 12.08
C LYS A 91 15.89 -29.51 12.70
N GLU A 92 16.68 -30.19 11.90
CA GLU A 92 17.90 -30.86 12.34
C GLU A 92 19.09 -29.90 12.53
N SER A 93 18.97 -28.63 12.08
CA SER A 93 20.02 -27.61 12.21
C SER A 93 19.87 -26.82 13.50
N PRO A 94 20.82 -26.91 14.46
CA PRO A 94 20.69 -26.23 15.77
C PRO A 94 20.74 -24.70 15.67
N ASP A 95 21.25 -24.15 14.59
CA ASP A 95 21.42 -22.70 14.39
C ASP A 95 20.20 -22.03 13.76
N ILE A 96 19.21 -22.83 13.33
CA ILE A 96 18.00 -22.36 12.66
C ILE A 96 16.79 -22.64 13.54
N GLU A 97 16.00 -21.62 13.81
CA GLU A 97 14.77 -21.71 14.57
C GLU A 97 13.57 -21.41 13.65
N ILE A 98 12.78 -22.41 13.33
CA ILE A 98 11.56 -22.22 12.55
C ILE A 98 10.50 -21.62 13.46
N ILE A 99 10.06 -20.39 13.14
CA ILE A 99 9.07 -19.64 13.93
C ILE A 99 7.67 -19.73 13.35
N ASP A 100 7.54 -19.94 12.04
CA ASP A 100 6.25 -20.03 11.36
C ASP A 100 6.32 -20.87 10.09
N ARG A 101 5.13 -21.32 9.67
CA ARG A 101 4.90 -21.99 8.40
C ARG A 101 3.71 -21.35 7.70
N VAL A 102 3.95 -20.80 6.55
CA VAL A 102 2.96 -20.10 5.73
C VAL A 102 2.72 -20.89 4.44
N GLY A 103 1.47 -21.08 4.07
CA GLY A 103 1.08 -21.76 2.84
C GLY A 103 0.05 -22.85 3.05
N PRO A 104 -0.23 -23.69 2.04
CA PRO A 104 -1.35 -24.61 2.07
C PRO A 104 -1.31 -25.53 3.29
N LYS A 105 -2.39 -25.56 4.03
CA LYS A 105 -2.61 -26.53 5.10
C LYS A 105 -2.70 -27.92 4.46
N GLN A 106 -1.98 -28.89 5.00
CA GLN A 106 -2.10 -30.28 4.53
C GLN A 106 -3.55 -30.73 4.70
N VAL A 107 -4.25 -30.91 3.59
CA VAL A 107 -5.53 -31.62 3.62
C VAL A 107 -5.21 -33.10 3.71
N VAL A 108 -5.26 -33.63 4.91
CA VAL A 108 -5.27 -35.08 5.17
C VAL A 108 -6.66 -35.56 4.77
N GLY A 109 -6.84 -36.04 3.56
CA GLY A 109 -8.13 -36.61 3.18
C GLY A 109 -8.18 -37.11 1.76
N ALA A 110 -8.38 -38.41 1.67
CA ALA A 110 -9.04 -39.17 0.62
C ALA A 110 -8.46 -39.13 -0.79
N LEU A 111 -7.80 -40.25 -1.15
CA LEU A 111 -7.58 -40.75 -2.51
C LEU A 111 -6.70 -39.88 -3.43
N GLY A 112 -5.41 -40.15 -3.29
CA GLY A 112 -4.39 -40.16 -4.33
C GLY A 112 -4.58 -39.26 -5.53
N THR A 113 -4.07 -38.04 -5.47
CA THR A 113 -3.42 -37.39 -6.61
C THR A 113 -2.79 -36.08 -6.12
N GLY A 114 -1.46 -36.01 -6.14
CA GLY A 114 -0.72 -34.74 -6.09
C GLY A 114 -0.77 -34.01 -4.75
N MET A 115 0.18 -34.28 -3.88
CA MET A 115 0.51 -33.41 -2.76
C MET A 115 0.71 -32.00 -3.31
N GLN A 116 -0.16 -31.05 -2.97
CA GLN A 116 0.16 -29.63 -3.13
C GLN A 116 1.27 -29.30 -2.14
N GLU A 117 2.50 -29.66 -2.50
CA GLU A 117 3.70 -29.26 -1.80
C GLU A 117 3.94 -27.79 -2.13
N GLY A 118 3.55 -26.94 -1.25
CA GLY A 118 3.81 -25.52 -1.35
C GLY A 118 3.76 -24.89 0.03
N GLY A 119 4.66 -24.00 0.28
CA GLY A 119 4.72 -23.27 1.53
C GLY A 119 6.04 -22.53 1.66
N VAL A 120 6.06 -21.62 2.60
CA VAL A 120 7.23 -20.86 3.00
C VAL A 120 7.46 -21.11 4.48
N LEU A 121 8.67 -21.45 4.86
CA LEU A 121 9.10 -21.51 6.25
C LEU A 121 9.65 -20.14 6.64
N VAL A 122 9.24 -19.65 7.79
CA VAL A 122 9.79 -18.45 8.39
C VAL A 122 10.72 -18.87 9.52
N ALA A 123 11.99 -18.48 9.43
CA ALA A 123 13.02 -18.97 10.35
C ALA A 123 13.93 -17.83 10.83
N LEU A 124 14.37 -17.93 12.08
CA LEU A 124 15.38 -17.06 12.68
C LEU A 124 16.76 -17.72 12.55
N MET A 125 17.69 -17.03 11.90
CA MET A 125 19.08 -17.46 11.75
C MET A 125 20.02 -16.26 11.56
N HIS A 126 21.32 -16.52 11.67
CA HIS A 126 22.34 -15.54 11.31
C HIS A 126 22.49 -15.39 9.80
N GLU A 127 22.86 -14.21 9.35
CA GLU A 127 23.03 -13.89 7.91
C GLU A 127 23.98 -14.86 7.20
N ASP A 128 25.13 -15.17 7.84
CA ASP A 128 26.12 -16.09 7.30
C ASP A 128 25.54 -17.50 7.08
N LYS A 129 24.64 -17.93 7.96
CA LYS A 129 23.95 -19.22 7.83
C LYS A 129 22.95 -19.20 6.67
N ALA A 130 22.21 -18.10 6.51
CA ALA A 130 21.29 -17.93 5.38
C ALA A 130 22.02 -17.97 4.04
N GLN A 131 23.15 -17.27 3.94
CA GLN A 131 23.99 -17.28 2.74
C GLN A 131 24.58 -18.67 2.47
N ALA A 132 25.07 -19.37 3.50
CA ALA A 132 25.57 -20.73 3.35
C ALA A 132 24.48 -21.69 2.87
N LEU A 133 23.26 -21.58 3.43
CA LEU A 133 22.10 -22.38 3.03
C LEU A 133 21.73 -22.12 1.56
N ALA A 134 21.69 -20.85 1.13
CA ALA A 134 21.41 -20.47 -0.25
C ALA A 134 22.45 -21.05 -1.23
N GLN A 135 23.74 -21.01 -0.86
CA GLN A 135 24.83 -21.58 -1.67
C GLN A 135 24.76 -23.11 -1.75
N GLN A 136 24.54 -23.79 -0.62
CA GLN A 136 24.43 -25.26 -0.56
C GLN A 136 23.24 -25.78 -1.37
N ALA A 137 22.15 -25.03 -1.40
CA ALA A 137 20.94 -25.39 -2.14
C ALA A 137 21.09 -25.31 -3.67
N GLN A 138 22.19 -24.77 -4.20
CA GLN A 138 22.49 -24.70 -5.63
C GLN A 138 21.31 -24.14 -6.48
N GLY A 139 20.63 -23.15 -5.95
CA GLY A 139 19.48 -22.52 -6.63
C GLY A 139 18.15 -23.27 -6.49
N GLN A 140 18.07 -24.36 -5.73
CA GLN A 140 16.81 -25.09 -5.52
C GLN A 140 15.96 -24.52 -4.39
N LEU A 141 16.54 -23.68 -3.51
CA LEU A 141 15.82 -22.97 -2.45
C LEU A 141 15.82 -21.46 -2.71
N ILE A 142 14.74 -20.85 -2.32
CA ILE A 142 14.65 -19.43 -2.03
C ILE A 142 15.07 -19.28 -0.57
N VAL A 143 16.03 -18.40 -0.30
CA VAL A 143 16.45 -17.99 1.04
C VAL A 143 16.58 -16.47 0.98
N GLU A 144 15.65 -15.75 1.54
CA GLU A 144 15.61 -14.28 1.49
C GLU A 144 15.16 -13.70 2.83
N ARG A 145 15.53 -12.46 3.12
CA ARG A 145 15.06 -11.78 4.33
C ARG A 145 13.55 -11.57 4.27
N ASP A 146 12.88 -11.79 5.39
CA ASP A 146 11.50 -11.36 5.57
C ASP A 146 11.47 -9.85 5.77
N GLN A 147 10.98 -9.14 4.78
CA GLN A 147 11.05 -7.69 4.73
C GLN A 147 9.77 -7.03 5.21
N PRO A 148 9.88 -5.86 5.87
CA PRO A 148 8.70 -5.09 6.24
C PRO A 148 8.01 -4.52 5.00
N LEU A 149 6.69 -4.54 5.04
CA LEU A 149 5.80 -3.87 4.11
C LEU A 149 5.29 -2.57 4.73
N GLN A 150 4.88 -1.65 3.88
CA GLN A 150 4.33 -0.35 4.29
C GLN A 150 3.02 -0.09 3.53
N LEU A 151 2.09 0.59 4.18
CA LEU A 151 0.98 1.20 3.47
C LEU A 151 1.52 2.34 2.60
N HIS A 152 0.97 2.49 1.40
CA HIS A 152 1.34 3.58 0.52
C HIS A 152 0.64 4.88 0.95
N GLU A 153 1.01 5.37 2.13
CA GLU A 153 0.64 6.73 2.55
C GLU A 153 1.52 7.76 1.85
N VAL A 154 0.95 8.89 1.50
CA VAL A 154 1.73 10.02 1.00
C VAL A 154 2.53 10.57 2.17
N SER A 155 3.84 10.40 2.14
CA SER A 155 4.71 10.98 3.16
C SER A 155 4.80 12.49 2.95
N TYR A 156 4.06 13.24 3.75
CA TYR A 156 4.13 14.71 3.80
C TYR A 156 5.47 15.21 4.34
N LEU A 157 6.29 14.30 4.88
CA LEU A 157 7.58 14.54 5.51
C LEU A 157 8.77 14.31 4.55
N GLN A 158 8.62 14.40 3.23
CA GLN A 158 9.79 14.33 2.34
C GLN A 158 10.74 15.50 2.68
N GLN A 159 11.59 15.24 3.66
CA GLN A 159 12.78 16.03 3.87
C GLN A 159 13.90 15.49 2.98
N PRO A 160 14.71 16.37 2.38
CA PRO A 160 15.97 15.91 1.83
C PRO A 160 16.75 15.19 2.96
N PRO A 161 17.46 14.10 2.65
CA PRO A 161 18.27 13.42 3.65
C PRO A 161 19.17 14.44 4.32
N LEU A 162 19.15 14.47 5.65
CA LEU A 162 20.01 15.32 6.47
C LEU A 162 21.46 14.86 6.30
N ALA A 163 22.07 15.17 5.16
CA ALA A 163 23.49 15.02 4.99
C ALA A 163 24.18 16.11 5.84
N ASN A 164 24.78 15.70 6.95
CA ASN A 164 25.67 16.52 7.81
C ASN A 164 25.00 17.70 8.52
N CYS A 165 23.93 17.47 9.26
CA CYS A 165 23.45 18.46 10.23
C CYS A 165 24.32 18.39 11.49
N ASN A 166 25.26 19.31 11.65
CA ASN A 166 25.70 19.73 12.97
C ASN A 166 24.50 20.38 13.65
N LEU A 167 23.86 19.66 14.57
CA LEU A 167 22.79 20.21 15.39
C LEU A 167 23.38 21.45 16.08
N PRO A 168 22.79 22.66 15.91
CA PRO A 168 23.28 23.82 16.63
C PRO A 168 23.15 23.55 18.13
N ALA A 169 24.23 23.81 18.85
CA ALA A 169 24.22 23.79 20.30
C ALA A 169 23.08 24.69 20.78
N ALA A 170 22.23 24.16 21.67
CA ALA A 170 21.17 24.79 22.45
C ALA A 170 20.90 26.28 22.12
N GLY A 171 20.28 26.55 20.99
CA GLY A 171 19.72 27.87 20.65
C GLY A 171 18.33 28.02 21.23
N ALA A 172 17.85 29.25 21.37
CA ALA A 172 16.46 29.51 21.74
C ALA A 172 15.50 28.80 20.76
N ALA A 173 14.48 28.14 21.29
CA ALA A 173 13.46 27.53 20.47
C ALA A 173 12.43 28.59 20.06
N PHE A 174 12.11 28.67 18.77
CA PHE A 174 10.88 29.31 18.33
C PHE A 174 9.71 28.46 18.78
N THR A 175 8.82 28.99 19.59
CA THR A 175 7.67 28.25 20.11
C THR A 175 6.40 28.95 19.69
N ALA A 176 5.46 28.20 19.08
CA ALA A 176 4.17 28.70 18.67
C ALA A 176 3.03 27.84 19.23
N GLU A 177 1.97 28.49 19.65
CA GLU A 177 0.74 27.86 20.08
C GLU A 177 -0.33 28.00 18.97
N PHE A 178 -0.98 26.90 18.64
CA PHE A 178 -2.02 26.83 17.61
C PHE A 178 -3.35 26.44 18.22
N VAL A 179 -4.43 26.97 17.66
CA VAL A 179 -5.79 26.47 17.84
C VAL A 179 -6.38 26.15 16.48
N VAL A 180 -6.79 24.90 16.30
CA VAL A 180 -7.44 24.41 15.08
C VAL A 180 -8.95 24.40 15.31
N MET A 181 -9.66 25.08 14.43
CA MET A 181 -11.11 25.25 14.50
C MET A 181 -11.76 24.76 13.21
N GLY A 182 -12.96 24.16 13.32
CA GLY A 182 -13.79 23.75 12.18
C GLY A 182 -15.27 23.96 12.51
N LYS A 183 -16.04 24.57 11.61
CA LYS A 183 -17.47 24.92 11.87
C LYS A 183 -17.71 25.63 13.20
N GLY A 184 -16.77 26.48 13.61
CA GLY A 184 -16.86 27.23 14.86
C GLY A 184 -16.60 26.41 16.14
N GLN A 185 -16.16 25.16 16.02
CA GLN A 185 -15.82 24.27 17.13
C GLN A 185 -14.34 23.89 17.09
N PRO A 186 -13.70 23.61 18.25
CA PRO A 186 -12.37 23.05 18.30
C PRO A 186 -12.28 21.72 17.56
N VAL A 187 -11.18 21.49 16.80
CA VAL A 187 -10.89 20.23 16.15
C VAL A 187 -9.83 19.49 16.93
N ALA A 188 -10.23 18.48 17.67
CA ALA A 188 -9.34 17.60 18.42
C ALA A 188 -8.70 16.56 17.50
N GLY A 189 -7.48 16.11 17.83
CA GLY A 189 -6.80 15.03 17.11
C GLY A 189 -6.26 15.44 15.74
N ALA A 190 -6.25 16.73 15.39
CA ALA A 190 -5.61 17.20 14.17
C ALA A 190 -4.10 17.19 14.33
N GLU A 191 -3.38 16.63 13.38
CA GLU A 191 -1.92 16.67 13.30
C GLU A 191 -1.48 18.01 12.73
N VAL A 192 -0.61 18.71 13.44
CA VAL A 192 -0.05 20.00 13.04
C VAL A 192 1.43 19.86 12.82
N TYR A 193 1.91 20.24 11.64
CA TYR A 193 3.30 20.20 11.23
C TYR A 193 3.77 21.62 10.89
N LEU A 194 4.80 22.08 11.58
CA LEU A 194 5.44 23.36 11.31
C LEU A 194 6.88 23.12 10.82
N TYR A 195 7.19 23.61 9.63
CA TYR A 195 8.49 23.41 8.98
C TYR A 195 9.28 24.71 9.02
N GLY A 196 10.50 24.62 9.52
CA GLY A 196 11.52 25.63 9.39
C GLY A 196 12.56 25.27 8.32
N SER A 197 13.78 25.74 8.52
CA SER A 197 14.94 25.42 7.66
C SER A 197 15.60 24.09 8.01
N MET A 198 15.35 23.59 9.23
CA MET A 198 15.94 22.36 9.78
C MET A 198 14.89 21.23 9.87
N LEU A 199 14.66 20.70 11.07
CA LEU A 199 13.68 19.65 11.34
C LEU A 199 12.29 20.25 11.59
N PRO A 200 11.22 19.62 11.11
CA PRO A 200 9.87 20.06 11.44
C PRO A 200 9.55 19.78 12.92
N ALA A 201 8.71 20.61 13.49
CA ALA A 201 7.98 20.29 14.69
C ALA A 201 6.61 19.71 14.33
N GLN A 202 6.15 18.72 15.08
CA GLN A 202 4.83 18.13 14.92
C GLN A 202 4.16 17.94 16.27
N GLY A 203 2.84 17.96 16.27
CA GLY A 203 2.01 17.69 17.43
C GLY A 203 0.58 17.41 17.04
N VAL A 204 -0.21 16.97 18.00
CA VAL A 204 -1.64 16.64 17.82
C VAL A 204 -2.45 17.56 18.73
N THR A 205 -3.54 18.11 18.21
CA THR A 205 -4.43 18.99 18.96
C THR A 205 -5.16 18.24 20.05
N ASP A 206 -5.31 18.89 21.21
CA ASP A 206 -6.10 18.41 22.34
C ASP A 206 -7.64 18.59 22.11
N ALA A 207 -8.43 18.29 23.14
CA ALA A 207 -9.88 18.45 23.11
C ALA A 207 -10.35 19.90 22.91
N GLN A 208 -9.51 20.88 23.16
CA GLN A 208 -9.74 22.31 22.92
C GLN A 208 -9.18 22.78 21.57
N GLY A 209 -8.74 21.85 20.73
CA GLY A 209 -8.12 22.14 19.44
C GLY A 209 -6.72 22.74 19.54
N ARG A 210 -6.06 22.68 20.71
CA ARG A 210 -4.78 23.36 20.99
C ARG A 210 -3.60 22.42 20.79
N VAL A 211 -2.52 22.98 20.26
CA VAL A 211 -1.21 22.31 20.20
C VAL A 211 -0.09 23.33 20.29
N ARG A 212 0.97 23.00 21.01
CA ARG A 212 2.17 23.81 21.13
C ARG A 212 3.34 23.12 20.45
N LEU A 213 4.00 23.84 19.54
CA LEU A 213 5.15 23.35 18.78
C LEU A 213 6.40 24.17 19.10
N ALA A 214 7.56 23.51 19.11
CA ALA A 214 8.86 24.14 19.33
C ALA A 214 9.84 23.72 18.24
N LEU A 215 10.46 24.72 17.57
CA LEU A 215 11.49 24.52 16.55
C LEU A 215 12.79 25.11 17.07
N TYR A 216 13.81 24.29 17.21
CA TYR A 216 15.12 24.71 17.72
C TYR A 216 15.96 25.35 16.62
N GLY A 217 16.56 26.51 16.94
CA GLY A 217 17.41 27.24 16.00
C GLY A 217 16.65 27.96 14.88
N GLU A 218 15.32 28.08 15.00
CA GLU A 218 14.47 28.77 14.03
C GLU A 218 13.96 30.12 14.59
N THR A 219 13.53 30.98 13.68
CA THR A 219 12.85 32.25 13.94
C THR A 219 11.58 32.35 13.11
N ALA A 220 10.68 33.25 13.37
CA ALA A 220 9.47 33.46 12.56
C ALA A 220 9.78 33.62 11.06
N ALA A 221 10.88 34.36 10.74
CA ALA A 221 11.29 34.57 9.34
C ALA A 221 11.85 33.32 8.63
N SER A 222 12.26 32.30 9.37
CA SER A 222 12.79 31.06 8.81
C SER A 222 11.73 30.00 8.59
N LEU A 223 10.48 30.23 8.99
CA LEU A 223 9.36 29.31 8.80
C LEU A 223 9.02 29.19 7.31
N ARG A 224 8.83 27.97 6.86
CA ARG A 224 8.63 27.66 5.45
C ARG A 224 7.24 27.15 5.13
N LYS A 225 6.66 26.32 6.01
CA LYS A 225 5.39 25.66 5.72
C LYS A 225 4.64 25.38 7.02
N LEU A 226 3.33 25.51 6.97
CA LEU A 226 2.39 25.00 7.95
C LEU A 226 1.48 23.99 7.26
N TYR A 227 1.34 22.80 7.84
CA TYR A 227 0.42 21.77 7.38
C TYR A 227 -0.42 21.29 8.56
N VAL A 228 -1.74 21.28 8.38
CA VAL A 228 -2.70 20.76 9.35
C VAL A 228 -3.52 19.65 8.69
N LYS A 229 -3.41 18.43 9.25
CA LYS A 229 -4.14 17.24 8.79
C LYS A 229 -5.20 16.90 9.83
N PRO A 230 -6.48 17.19 9.57
CA PRO A 230 -7.56 16.73 10.43
C PRO A 230 -7.67 15.19 10.38
N ARG A 231 -8.15 14.61 11.45
CA ARG A 231 -8.43 13.17 11.52
C ARG A 231 -9.56 12.77 10.58
N ALA A 232 -10.61 13.59 10.50
CA ALA A 232 -11.81 13.37 9.70
C ALA A 232 -12.62 14.65 9.49
N ASP A 233 -13.61 14.60 8.59
CA ASP A 233 -14.72 15.53 8.34
C ASP A 233 -14.33 16.94 7.86
N PHE A 234 -13.04 17.21 7.76
CA PHE A 234 -12.51 18.47 7.28
C PHE A 234 -11.45 18.25 6.21
N TRP A 235 -11.27 19.28 5.36
CA TRP A 235 -10.15 19.38 4.44
C TRP A 235 -8.86 19.66 5.21
N SER A 236 -7.74 19.14 4.75
CA SER A 236 -6.43 19.53 5.23
C SER A 236 -6.16 21.02 4.92
N PHE A 237 -5.32 21.67 5.72
CA PHE A 237 -4.86 23.03 5.48
C PHE A 237 -3.36 23.05 5.21
N TYR A 238 -2.94 23.83 4.23
CA TYR A 238 -1.53 23.98 3.88
C TYR A 238 -1.21 25.43 3.50
N GLN A 239 -0.15 25.96 4.08
CA GLN A 239 0.32 27.31 3.80
C GLN A 239 1.83 27.36 3.66
N MET A 240 2.31 27.97 2.57
CA MET A 240 3.72 28.31 2.36
C MET A 240 4.04 29.62 3.06
N GLN A 241 5.26 29.72 3.67
CA GLN A 241 5.75 30.91 4.35
C GLN A 241 4.70 31.52 5.29
N PRO A 242 4.20 30.73 6.27
CA PRO A 242 3.16 31.20 7.17
C PRO A 242 3.69 32.30 8.08
N ASP A 243 2.85 33.30 8.32
CA ASP A 243 3.10 34.32 9.33
C ASP A 243 2.60 33.77 10.68
N ILE A 244 3.53 33.34 11.52
CA ILE A 244 3.26 32.69 12.81
C ILE A 244 3.84 33.53 13.95
N SER A 245 3.01 33.85 14.93
CA SER A 245 3.39 34.52 16.16
C SER A 245 3.93 33.52 17.19
N ASP A 246 4.99 33.90 17.88
CA ASP A 246 5.54 33.19 19.03
C ASP A 246 4.97 33.69 20.38
N THR A 247 4.23 34.82 20.35
CA THR A 247 3.66 35.47 21.53
C THR A 247 2.14 35.44 21.56
N GLU A 248 1.49 35.30 20.39
CA GLU A 248 0.03 35.26 20.25
C GLU A 248 -0.45 33.88 19.80
N LEU A 249 -1.73 33.61 20.02
CA LEU A 249 -2.36 32.38 19.62
C LEU A 249 -2.61 32.35 18.10
N ASN A 250 -2.08 31.36 17.42
CA ASN A 250 -2.26 31.19 15.99
C ASN A 250 -3.52 30.38 15.69
N MET A 251 -4.50 31.00 15.03
CA MET A 251 -5.78 30.40 14.71
C MET A 251 -5.75 29.76 13.31
N VAL A 252 -6.09 28.48 13.19
CA VAL A 252 -6.23 27.77 11.91
C VAL A 252 -7.67 27.32 11.74
N GLY A 253 -8.36 27.88 10.73
CA GLY A 253 -9.71 27.50 10.37
C GLY A 253 -9.74 26.40 9.31
N LEU A 254 -10.31 25.24 9.62
CA LEU A 254 -10.51 24.16 8.65
C LEU A 254 -11.87 24.26 7.99
N ARG A 255 -11.92 23.98 6.69
CA ARG A 255 -13.15 23.85 5.92
C ARG A 255 -13.72 22.44 6.10
N ALA A 256 -15.01 22.32 6.38
CA ALA A 256 -15.64 21.00 6.41
C ALA A 256 -15.72 20.40 5.00
N LEU A 257 -15.71 19.07 4.90
CA LEU A 257 -15.89 18.36 3.63
C LEU A 257 -17.20 18.78 2.95
N SER A 258 -18.28 18.93 3.73
CA SER A 258 -19.61 19.36 3.26
C SER A 258 -19.69 20.78 2.70
N ASP A 259 -18.69 21.62 2.94
CA ASP A 259 -18.64 22.98 2.40
C ASP A 259 -18.13 23.00 0.93
N TRP A 260 -17.64 21.86 0.43
CA TRP A 260 -17.20 21.74 -0.94
C TRP A 260 -18.39 21.43 -1.88
N PRO A 261 -18.48 22.07 -3.06
CA PRO A 261 -19.65 21.94 -3.93
C PRO A 261 -20.00 20.51 -4.33
N SER A 262 -18.99 19.67 -4.60
CA SER A 262 -19.21 18.26 -4.98
C SER A 262 -19.62 17.35 -3.81
N LEU A 263 -19.54 17.85 -2.56
CA LEU A 263 -19.92 17.15 -1.32
C LEU A 263 -21.05 17.86 -0.57
N LYS A 264 -21.82 18.71 -1.25
CA LYS A 264 -22.94 19.42 -0.63
C LYS A 264 -23.94 18.43 -0.02
N ASN A 265 -24.38 18.71 1.21
CA ASN A 265 -25.26 17.87 2.02
C ASN A 265 -24.66 16.51 2.43
N PHE A 266 -23.37 16.32 2.24
CA PHE A 266 -22.66 15.15 2.73
C PHE A 266 -22.38 15.27 4.24
N PRO A 267 -22.47 14.22 5.03
CA PRO A 267 -22.82 12.84 4.69
C PRO A 267 -24.32 12.49 4.77
N GLN A 268 -25.22 13.47 5.01
CA GLN A 268 -26.65 13.22 5.18
C GLN A 268 -27.33 12.72 3.89
N GLN A 269 -26.78 13.10 2.73
CA GLN A 269 -27.14 12.55 1.43
C GLN A 269 -25.99 11.73 0.88
N GLN A 270 -26.30 10.53 0.42
CA GLN A 270 -25.31 9.65 -0.19
C GLN A 270 -24.68 10.29 -1.41
N GLN A 271 -23.36 10.17 -1.51
CA GLN A 271 -22.59 10.69 -2.63
C GLN A 271 -21.77 9.60 -3.31
N LEU A 272 -21.61 9.74 -4.61
CA LEU A 272 -20.46 9.20 -5.34
C LEU A 272 -19.38 10.28 -5.34
N THR A 273 -18.16 9.92 -4.99
CA THR A 273 -17.05 10.88 -5.00
C THR A 273 -16.69 11.31 -6.42
N TRP A 274 -15.88 12.35 -6.57
CA TRP A 274 -15.47 12.81 -7.88
C TRP A 274 -14.80 11.71 -8.69
N GLY A 275 -14.03 10.84 -8.02
CA GLY A 275 -13.32 9.74 -8.66
C GLY A 275 -14.25 8.70 -9.29
N GLN A 276 -15.28 8.31 -8.56
CA GLN A 276 -16.31 7.39 -9.04
C GLN A 276 -17.10 7.98 -10.23
N ARG A 277 -17.42 9.28 -10.16
CA ARG A 277 -18.06 10.00 -11.28
C ARG A 277 -17.14 10.11 -12.49
N ALA A 278 -15.85 10.39 -12.29
CA ALA A 278 -14.85 10.42 -13.37
C ALA A 278 -14.75 9.08 -14.12
N MET A 279 -14.93 7.97 -13.41
CA MET A 279 -15.01 6.63 -13.98
C MET A 279 -16.41 6.23 -14.47
N ARG A 280 -17.40 7.14 -14.43
CA ARG A 280 -18.79 6.97 -14.91
C ARG A 280 -19.58 5.90 -14.14
N LEU A 281 -19.28 5.71 -12.83
CA LEU A 281 -20.06 4.80 -11.98
C LEU A 281 -21.51 5.29 -11.81
N ASP A 282 -21.71 6.61 -11.81
CA ASP A 282 -23.02 7.27 -11.72
C ASP A 282 -23.97 6.98 -12.89
N GLN A 283 -23.43 6.45 -13.99
CA GLN A 283 -24.21 6.15 -15.20
C GLN A 283 -24.59 4.67 -15.32
N LEU A 284 -24.21 3.84 -14.33
CA LEU A 284 -24.60 2.43 -14.31
C LEU A 284 -26.05 2.26 -13.87
N PRO A 285 -26.76 1.26 -14.43
CA PRO A 285 -28.04 0.82 -13.86
C PRO A 285 -27.87 0.35 -12.41
N ASN A 286 -28.86 0.62 -11.56
CA ASN A 286 -28.84 0.25 -10.14
C ASN A 286 -28.73 -1.26 -9.86
N THR A 287 -28.88 -2.10 -10.88
CA THR A 287 -28.71 -3.56 -10.79
C THR A 287 -27.25 -4.02 -10.86
N PHE A 288 -26.32 -3.12 -11.20
CA PHE A 288 -24.89 -3.40 -11.27
C PHE A 288 -24.24 -3.13 -9.91
N ARG A 289 -24.24 -4.14 -9.04
CA ARG A 289 -23.90 -4.00 -7.63
C ARG A 289 -22.80 -4.97 -7.15
N GLY A 290 -22.29 -5.85 -8.04
CA GLY A 290 -21.20 -6.79 -7.72
C GLY A 290 -21.63 -8.09 -7.03
N GLN A 291 -22.91 -8.48 -7.13
CA GLN A 291 -23.40 -9.71 -6.52
C GLN A 291 -22.62 -10.95 -6.97
N GLY A 292 -22.33 -11.83 -6.01
CA GLY A 292 -21.68 -13.11 -6.24
C GLY A 292 -20.17 -13.05 -6.44
N VAL A 293 -19.56 -11.86 -6.32
CA VAL A 293 -18.10 -11.67 -6.37
C VAL A 293 -17.55 -11.49 -4.95
N LYS A 294 -16.40 -12.10 -4.69
CA LYS A 294 -15.65 -11.99 -3.44
C LYS A 294 -14.45 -11.08 -3.62
N VAL A 295 -14.32 -10.09 -2.77
CA VAL A 295 -13.21 -9.13 -2.79
C VAL A 295 -12.47 -9.19 -1.46
N ALA A 296 -11.15 -9.31 -1.49
CA ALA A 296 -10.32 -9.15 -0.31
C ALA A 296 -9.64 -7.77 -0.30
N VAL A 297 -9.58 -7.17 0.89
CA VAL A 297 -8.83 -5.94 1.16
C VAL A 297 -7.72 -6.29 2.14
N ILE A 298 -6.47 -6.36 1.66
CA ILE A 298 -5.29 -6.62 2.49
C ILE A 298 -4.73 -5.26 2.94
N ASP A 299 -5.02 -4.90 4.21
CA ASP A 299 -4.80 -3.55 4.70
C ASP A 299 -4.70 -3.48 6.24
N SER A 300 -5.08 -2.37 6.87
CA SER A 300 -5.00 -2.12 8.32
C SER A 300 -6.20 -2.63 9.14
N GLY A 301 -7.18 -3.23 8.50
CA GLY A 301 -8.45 -3.63 9.11
C GLY A 301 -9.63 -2.93 8.46
N CYS A 302 -10.82 -3.00 9.07
CA CYS A 302 -12.01 -2.30 8.60
C CYS A 302 -12.98 -2.06 9.75
N ALA A 303 -13.28 -0.80 10.05
CA ALA A 303 -14.25 -0.40 11.07
C ALA A 303 -15.69 -0.69 10.61
N ASN A 304 -16.11 -1.95 10.69
CA ASN A 304 -17.44 -2.37 10.27
C ASN A 304 -18.59 -1.90 11.18
N SER A 305 -18.27 -1.10 12.20
CA SER A 305 -19.26 -0.30 12.95
C SER A 305 -19.68 0.98 12.22
N HIS A 306 -18.92 1.38 11.17
CA HIS A 306 -19.28 2.52 10.32
C HIS A 306 -20.53 2.22 9.51
N SER A 307 -21.46 3.19 9.40
CA SER A 307 -22.75 3.03 8.71
C SER A 307 -22.64 2.53 7.28
N ASP A 308 -21.58 2.91 6.56
CA ASP A 308 -21.33 2.49 5.18
C ASP A 308 -20.68 1.09 5.07
N LEU A 309 -20.25 0.48 6.17
CA LEU A 309 -19.43 -0.74 6.17
C LEU A 309 -20.03 -1.89 6.99
N THR A 310 -21.28 -1.75 7.46
CA THR A 310 -21.93 -2.74 8.34
C THR A 310 -22.13 -4.12 7.71
N GLN A 311 -22.14 -4.23 6.38
CA GLN A 311 -22.21 -5.50 5.65
C GLN A 311 -20.91 -6.30 5.67
N VAL A 312 -19.76 -5.68 6.05
CA VAL A 312 -18.47 -6.36 6.12
C VAL A 312 -18.44 -7.29 7.32
N ALA A 313 -18.61 -8.58 7.08
CA ALA A 313 -18.77 -9.59 8.12
C ALA A 313 -17.67 -10.64 8.15
N ARG A 314 -16.73 -10.61 7.20
CA ARG A 314 -15.67 -11.61 7.07
C ARG A 314 -14.29 -10.96 7.11
N GLY A 315 -13.34 -11.63 7.76
CA GLY A 315 -11.96 -11.16 7.79
C GLY A 315 -11.03 -12.13 8.50
N TYR A 316 -9.76 -11.83 8.38
CA TYR A 316 -8.66 -12.53 9.02
C TYR A 316 -7.60 -11.52 9.48
N ASP A 317 -7.33 -11.49 10.77
CA ASP A 317 -6.21 -10.75 11.33
C ASP A 317 -4.96 -11.61 11.14
N ILE A 318 -4.19 -11.26 10.13
CA ILE A 318 -2.98 -12.01 9.74
C ILE A 318 -1.91 -11.92 10.83
N VAL A 319 -1.78 -10.76 11.46
CA VAL A 319 -0.75 -10.51 12.49
C VAL A 319 -1.00 -11.38 13.72
N ASN A 320 -2.26 -11.47 14.15
CA ASN A 320 -2.66 -12.26 15.32
C ASN A 320 -3.19 -13.66 14.97
N LYS A 321 -3.21 -14.02 13.69
CA LYS A 321 -3.73 -15.30 13.15
C LYS A 321 -5.14 -15.62 13.65
N SER A 322 -6.02 -14.62 13.61
CA SER A 322 -7.37 -14.69 14.18
C SER A 322 -8.45 -14.34 13.16
N VAL A 323 -9.47 -15.17 13.06
CA VAL A 323 -10.68 -14.88 12.25
C VAL A 323 -11.75 -14.13 13.06
N SER A 324 -11.47 -13.81 14.31
CA SER A 324 -12.40 -13.07 15.17
C SER A 324 -12.64 -11.68 14.66
N THR A 325 -13.92 -11.29 14.53
CA THR A 325 -14.30 -9.92 14.15
C THR A 325 -13.70 -8.89 15.11
N ALA A 326 -13.59 -9.21 16.39
CA ALA A 326 -13.03 -8.31 17.41
C ALA A 326 -11.56 -7.93 17.18
N THR A 327 -10.84 -8.58 16.25
CA THR A 327 -9.45 -8.26 15.95
C THR A 327 -9.29 -7.54 14.61
N TRP A 328 -9.86 -8.07 13.54
CA TRP A 328 -9.71 -7.47 12.21
C TRP A 328 -10.58 -6.23 11.97
N ASN A 329 -11.65 -6.01 12.79
CA ASN A 329 -12.46 -4.80 12.68
C ASN A 329 -11.88 -3.57 13.42
N ILE A 330 -10.79 -3.75 14.17
CA ILE A 330 -10.06 -2.63 14.78
C ILE A 330 -9.11 -2.06 13.72
N ASP A 331 -9.46 -0.90 13.21
CA ASP A 331 -8.65 -0.17 12.22
C ASP A 331 -8.08 1.12 12.81
N THR A 332 -6.92 1.03 13.44
CA THR A 332 -6.27 2.19 14.09
C THR A 332 -5.62 3.16 13.11
N LEU A 333 -5.35 2.71 11.88
CA LEU A 333 -4.77 3.53 10.83
C LEU A 333 -5.84 4.14 9.90
N ALA A 334 -7.09 3.68 10.02
CA ALA A 334 -8.22 4.09 9.22
C ALA A 334 -8.11 3.82 7.70
N HIS A 335 -6.94 3.32 7.26
CA HIS A 335 -6.59 3.18 5.84
C HIS A 335 -7.40 2.06 5.17
N GLY A 336 -7.53 0.90 5.81
CA GLY A 336 -8.33 -0.21 5.28
C GLY A 336 -9.83 0.09 5.25
N SER A 337 -10.34 0.82 6.23
CA SER A 337 -11.73 1.32 6.22
C SER A 337 -11.96 2.25 5.03
N HIS A 338 -11.03 3.16 4.76
CA HIS A 338 -11.10 4.09 3.63
C HIS A 338 -11.09 3.34 2.28
N CYS A 339 -10.19 2.40 2.09
CA CYS A 339 -10.14 1.56 0.89
C CYS A 339 -11.42 0.72 0.71
N THR A 340 -11.93 0.13 1.81
CA THR A 340 -13.14 -0.69 1.78
C THR A 340 -14.38 0.14 1.44
N GLY A 341 -14.49 1.37 1.93
CA GLY A 341 -15.57 2.29 1.60
C GLY A 341 -15.67 2.59 0.10
N LEU A 342 -14.53 2.82 -0.56
CA LEU A 342 -14.49 3.03 -2.01
C LEU A 342 -14.92 1.79 -2.79
N ILE A 343 -14.53 0.60 -2.33
CA ILE A 343 -14.88 -0.65 -2.99
C ILE A 343 -16.36 -0.98 -2.78
N ALA A 344 -16.82 -0.96 -1.54
CA ALA A 344 -18.08 -1.60 -1.15
C ALA A 344 -18.94 -0.78 -0.19
N GLY A 345 -18.73 0.53 -0.05
CA GLY A 345 -19.62 1.38 0.75
C GLY A 345 -21.07 1.10 0.41
N LEU A 346 -21.92 0.94 1.45
CA LEU A 346 -23.34 0.56 1.31
C LEU A 346 -24.11 1.57 0.45
N ASP A 347 -25.04 1.07 -0.34
CA ASP A 347 -26.03 1.87 -1.03
C ASP A 347 -27.19 2.19 -0.06
N SER A 348 -27.13 3.37 0.54
CA SER A 348 -28.02 3.82 1.60
C SER A 348 -28.47 5.28 1.39
N ALA A 349 -29.13 5.88 2.37
CA ALA A 349 -29.58 7.27 2.25
C ALA A 349 -28.43 8.29 2.40
N GLY A 350 -27.38 7.95 3.15
CA GLY A 350 -26.26 8.85 3.47
C GLY A 350 -24.91 8.21 3.20
N GLY A 351 -23.84 8.96 3.46
CA GLY A 351 -22.47 8.51 3.34
C GLY A 351 -21.99 8.39 1.91
N ILE A 352 -21.10 7.43 1.66
CA ILE A 352 -20.58 7.15 0.31
C ILE A 352 -21.04 5.78 -0.18
N ARG A 353 -21.27 5.66 -1.48
CA ARG A 353 -21.54 4.40 -2.14
C ARG A 353 -20.26 3.88 -2.79
N GLY A 354 -19.92 2.61 -2.54
CA GLY A 354 -18.83 1.93 -3.22
C GLY A 354 -19.21 1.44 -4.63
N PHE A 355 -18.22 0.88 -5.34
CA PHE A 355 -18.44 0.28 -6.67
C PHE A 355 -19.34 -0.96 -6.60
N VAL A 356 -19.12 -1.80 -5.57
CA VAL A 356 -19.76 -3.11 -5.43
C VAL A 356 -20.38 -3.31 -4.04
N PRO A 357 -21.46 -2.56 -3.72
CA PRO A 357 -22.06 -2.61 -2.39
C PRO A 357 -22.62 -3.98 -1.99
N ASP A 358 -22.89 -4.87 -2.95
CA ASP A 358 -23.44 -6.20 -2.73
C ASP A 358 -22.40 -7.33 -2.91
N ALA A 359 -21.10 -7.00 -3.05
CA ALA A 359 -20.02 -7.99 -3.07
C ALA A 359 -19.74 -8.52 -1.65
N GLU A 360 -19.26 -9.76 -1.57
CA GLU A 360 -18.76 -10.33 -0.32
C GLU A 360 -17.34 -9.81 -0.05
N ILE A 361 -17.18 -9.07 1.04
CA ILE A 361 -15.89 -8.46 1.40
C ILE A 361 -15.19 -9.27 2.49
N HIS A 362 -13.90 -9.56 2.24
CA HIS A 362 -12.99 -10.19 3.20
C HIS A 362 -11.88 -9.21 3.58
N VAL A 363 -11.79 -8.86 4.84
CA VAL A 363 -10.74 -7.99 5.36
C VAL A 363 -9.56 -8.84 5.82
N CYS A 364 -8.38 -8.61 5.26
CA CYS A 364 -7.14 -9.23 5.70
C CYS A 364 -6.29 -8.16 6.41
N LYS A 365 -6.35 -8.13 7.75
CA LYS A 365 -5.63 -7.15 8.55
C LYS A 365 -4.16 -7.53 8.63
N LEU A 366 -3.32 -6.74 7.96
CA LEU A 366 -1.87 -6.91 7.88
C LEU A 366 -1.11 -5.82 8.65
N PHE A 367 -1.73 -4.66 8.88
CA PHE A 367 -1.11 -3.51 9.52
C PHE A 367 -1.81 -3.12 10.83
N PRO A 368 -1.01 -2.53 11.77
CA PRO A 368 0.40 -2.19 11.71
C PRO A 368 1.33 -3.41 11.80
N GLY A 369 2.51 -3.35 11.19
CA GLY A 369 3.58 -4.34 11.36
C GLY A 369 3.71 -5.40 10.27
N GLY A 370 3.05 -5.24 9.12
CA GLY A 370 3.07 -6.21 8.02
C GLY A 370 4.45 -6.57 7.47
N GLN A 371 4.67 -7.86 7.20
CA GLN A 371 5.88 -8.41 6.57
C GLN A 371 5.51 -9.23 5.33
N VAL A 372 6.50 -9.55 4.50
CA VAL A 372 6.31 -10.35 3.29
C VAL A 372 5.73 -11.73 3.60
N SER A 373 6.20 -12.41 4.66
CA SER A 373 5.61 -13.69 5.12
C SER A 373 4.12 -13.57 5.40
N GLN A 374 3.71 -12.50 6.03
CA GLN A 374 2.31 -12.26 6.39
C GLN A 374 1.46 -11.93 5.14
N LEU A 375 2.03 -11.24 4.14
CA LEU A 375 1.33 -11.04 2.86
C LEU A 375 1.15 -12.36 2.10
N ILE A 376 2.13 -13.26 2.18
CA ILE A 376 2.01 -14.63 1.64
C ILE A 376 0.86 -15.38 2.34
N ASP A 377 0.73 -15.27 3.68
CA ASP A 377 -0.37 -15.86 4.44
C ASP A 377 -1.73 -15.26 4.06
N ALA A 378 -1.80 -13.94 3.88
CA ALA A 378 -3.00 -13.26 3.41
C ALA A 378 -3.45 -13.75 2.02
N LEU A 379 -2.51 -13.93 1.09
CA LEU A 379 -2.82 -14.46 -0.24
C LEU A 379 -3.22 -15.94 -0.19
N GLU A 380 -2.65 -16.74 0.72
CA GLU A 380 -3.10 -18.12 0.93
C GLU A 380 -4.54 -18.17 1.45
N TYR A 381 -4.87 -17.34 2.44
CA TYR A 381 -6.26 -17.17 2.89
C TYR A 381 -7.18 -16.80 1.71
N CYS A 382 -6.74 -15.90 0.82
CA CYS A 382 -7.52 -15.54 -0.37
C CYS A 382 -7.76 -16.74 -1.30
N ILE A 383 -6.76 -17.62 -1.46
CA ILE A 383 -6.90 -18.85 -2.25
C ILE A 383 -7.90 -19.80 -1.58
N GLU A 384 -7.76 -20.04 -0.28
CA GLU A 384 -8.66 -20.90 0.51
C GLU A 384 -10.12 -20.41 0.48
N GLN A 385 -10.32 -19.10 0.58
CA GLN A 385 -11.66 -18.47 0.55
C GLN A 385 -12.22 -18.29 -0.86
N GLN A 386 -11.44 -18.64 -1.88
CA GLN A 386 -11.84 -18.45 -3.28
C GLN A 386 -12.18 -16.99 -3.60
N ILE A 387 -11.32 -16.07 -3.19
CA ILE A 387 -11.44 -14.65 -3.53
C ILE A 387 -11.32 -14.45 -5.05
N ASP A 388 -12.05 -13.48 -5.60
CA ASP A 388 -12.00 -13.13 -7.02
C ASP A 388 -11.02 -12.00 -7.31
N VAL A 389 -11.02 -10.97 -6.46
CA VAL A 389 -10.19 -9.77 -6.61
C VAL A 389 -9.57 -9.41 -5.26
N VAL A 390 -8.31 -9.06 -5.27
CA VAL A 390 -7.58 -8.59 -4.08
C VAL A 390 -7.13 -7.16 -4.29
N ASN A 391 -7.42 -6.29 -3.32
CA ASN A 391 -6.86 -4.93 -3.23
C ASN A 391 -5.60 -4.96 -2.36
N MET A 392 -4.49 -4.45 -2.89
CA MET A 392 -3.23 -4.28 -2.17
C MET A 392 -2.75 -2.83 -2.27
N SER A 393 -3.15 -2.01 -1.31
CA SER A 393 -2.74 -0.60 -1.18
C SER A 393 -1.46 -0.49 -0.34
N LEU A 394 -0.47 -1.33 -0.66
CA LEU A 394 0.75 -1.53 0.12
C LEU A 394 1.94 -1.87 -0.78
N GLY A 395 3.14 -1.83 -0.22
CA GLY A 395 4.34 -2.29 -0.91
C GLY A 395 5.58 -2.29 -0.02
N GLY A 396 6.68 -2.70 -0.61
CA GLY A 396 8.02 -2.69 -0.05
C GLY A 396 9.05 -2.23 -1.08
N ALA A 397 10.29 -2.02 -0.64
CA ALA A 397 11.35 -1.53 -1.51
C ALA A 397 11.92 -2.64 -2.42
N GLU A 398 12.06 -3.84 -1.89
CA GLU A 398 12.78 -4.92 -2.55
C GLU A 398 11.83 -6.03 -3.03
N PRO A 399 12.08 -6.59 -4.22
CA PRO A 399 11.35 -7.76 -4.71
C PRO A 399 11.59 -9.00 -3.83
N SER A 400 10.55 -9.84 -3.69
CA SER A 400 10.60 -11.13 -3.00
C SER A 400 10.21 -12.25 -3.96
N GLU A 401 11.07 -13.22 -4.14
CA GLU A 401 10.79 -14.38 -5.01
C GLU A 401 9.73 -15.30 -4.37
N ALA A 402 9.71 -15.44 -3.03
CA ALA A 402 8.71 -16.21 -2.33
C ALA A 402 7.31 -15.60 -2.51
N LEU A 403 7.20 -14.27 -2.40
CA LEU A 403 5.93 -13.58 -2.63
C LEU A 403 5.52 -13.65 -4.11
N GLU A 404 6.46 -13.55 -5.04
CA GLU A 404 6.16 -13.69 -6.47
C GLU A 404 5.57 -15.06 -6.79
N GLN A 405 6.14 -16.14 -6.23
CA GLN A 405 5.55 -17.48 -6.38
C GLN A 405 4.12 -17.57 -5.82
N GLN A 406 3.83 -16.87 -4.73
CA GLN A 406 2.49 -16.83 -4.15
C GLN A 406 1.52 -16.00 -4.99
N ILE A 407 1.94 -14.87 -5.56
CA ILE A 407 1.15 -14.08 -6.51
C ILE A 407 0.80 -14.92 -7.74
N VAL A 408 1.76 -15.66 -8.29
CA VAL A 408 1.53 -16.58 -9.42
C VAL A 408 0.51 -17.66 -9.05
N ARG A 409 0.60 -18.26 -7.84
CA ARG A 409 -0.38 -19.23 -7.35
C ARG A 409 -1.78 -18.62 -7.23
N ALA A 410 -1.88 -17.42 -6.65
CA ALA A 410 -3.15 -16.68 -6.56
C ALA A 410 -3.75 -16.46 -7.95
N ARG A 411 -2.94 -16.01 -8.92
CA ARG A 411 -3.37 -15.84 -10.32
C ARG A 411 -3.83 -17.15 -10.96
N GLN A 412 -3.12 -18.26 -10.72
CA GLN A 412 -3.51 -19.60 -11.20
C GLN A 412 -4.84 -20.06 -10.59
N ALA A 413 -5.10 -19.69 -9.32
CA ALA A 413 -6.38 -19.92 -8.64
C ALA A 413 -7.50 -18.98 -9.13
N GLY A 414 -7.22 -18.09 -10.09
CA GLY A 414 -8.19 -17.18 -10.68
C GLY A 414 -8.41 -15.89 -9.88
N ILE A 415 -7.47 -15.50 -9.05
CA ILE A 415 -7.51 -14.27 -8.24
C ILE A 415 -6.79 -13.14 -8.96
N ALA A 416 -7.47 -12.03 -9.16
CA ALA A 416 -6.93 -10.81 -9.74
C ALA A 416 -6.35 -9.91 -8.64
N CYS A 417 -5.04 -9.71 -8.64
CA CYS A 417 -4.36 -8.80 -7.71
C CYS A 417 -4.28 -7.39 -8.31
N ILE A 418 -4.88 -6.41 -7.64
CA ILE A 418 -4.85 -4.99 -7.99
C ILE A 418 -3.96 -4.28 -6.98
N VAL A 419 -2.92 -3.61 -7.44
CA VAL A 419 -1.84 -3.11 -6.58
C VAL A 419 -1.58 -1.63 -6.83
N ALA A 420 -1.41 -0.86 -5.77
CA ALA A 420 -0.98 0.52 -5.83
C ALA A 420 0.47 0.65 -6.32
N ALA A 421 0.76 1.64 -7.18
CA ALA A 421 2.09 1.83 -7.76
C ALA A 421 3.14 2.33 -6.75
N GLY A 422 2.71 3.01 -5.68
CA GLY A 422 3.56 3.65 -4.69
C GLY A 422 3.52 5.18 -4.76
N ASN A 423 4.00 5.84 -3.68
CA ASN A 423 3.82 7.28 -3.47
C ASN A 423 5.14 8.05 -3.32
N SER A 424 6.25 7.50 -3.79
CA SER A 424 7.57 8.16 -3.70
C SER A 424 7.88 9.09 -4.89
N GLY A 425 7.02 9.14 -5.91
CA GLY A 425 7.30 9.88 -7.16
C GLY A 425 8.43 9.27 -7.99
N GLY A 426 8.89 8.07 -7.62
CA GLY A 426 9.97 7.32 -8.27
C GLY A 426 9.46 6.13 -9.08
N VAL A 427 10.26 5.06 -9.09
CA VAL A 427 9.90 3.79 -9.75
C VAL A 427 8.78 3.07 -9.02
N VAL A 428 8.04 2.23 -9.74
CA VAL A 428 6.96 1.41 -9.17
C VAL A 428 7.52 0.48 -8.10
N GLN A 429 6.87 0.47 -6.92
CA GLN A 429 7.28 -0.34 -5.79
C GLN A 429 6.72 -1.76 -5.90
N TYR A 430 7.46 -2.74 -5.35
CA TYR A 430 7.00 -4.12 -5.28
C TYR A 430 5.92 -4.28 -4.18
N PRO A 431 4.81 -5.06 -4.39
CA PRO A 431 4.55 -5.96 -5.51
C PRO A 431 3.90 -5.32 -6.75
N GLY A 432 3.71 -4.00 -6.81
CA GLY A 432 3.20 -3.31 -8.00
C GLY A 432 4.07 -3.51 -9.25
N SER A 433 5.38 -3.75 -9.09
CA SER A 433 6.29 -4.03 -10.20
C SER A 433 6.22 -5.48 -10.73
N SER A 434 5.44 -6.37 -10.10
CA SER A 434 5.23 -7.74 -10.60
C SER A 434 4.45 -7.76 -11.91
N PRO A 435 4.85 -8.56 -12.90
CA PRO A 435 4.10 -8.72 -14.17
C PRO A 435 2.79 -9.50 -13.98
N ASN A 436 2.54 -10.07 -12.81
CA ASN A 436 1.39 -10.91 -12.50
C ASN A 436 0.24 -10.15 -11.83
N VAL A 437 0.37 -8.83 -11.64
CA VAL A 437 -0.63 -7.96 -11.03
C VAL A 437 -1.10 -6.86 -12.01
N LEU A 438 -2.16 -6.15 -11.64
CA LEU A 438 -2.57 -4.94 -12.34
C LEU A 438 -2.22 -3.74 -11.45
N THR A 439 -1.30 -2.91 -11.93
CA THR A 439 -0.71 -1.81 -11.17
C THR A 439 -1.40 -0.50 -11.47
N VAL A 440 -1.75 0.25 -10.43
CA VAL A 440 -2.57 1.45 -10.51
C VAL A 440 -1.80 2.68 -10.03
N ALA A 441 -1.63 3.66 -10.91
CA ALA A 441 -1.08 4.98 -10.61
C ALA A 441 -2.20 5.97 -10.21
N ALA A 442 -1.81 7.07 -9.55
CA ALA A 442 -2.75 8.07 -9.06
C ALA A 442 -2.85 9.30 -9.99
N ILE A 443 -4.08 9.72 -10.26
CA ILE A 443 -4.41 11.01 -10.87
C ILE A 443 -5.27 11.85 -9.93
N GLY A 444 -5.23 13.16 -10.13
CA GLY A 444 -6.14 14.12 -9.51
C GLY A 444 -6.93 14.90 -10.55
N ARG A 445 -7.88 15.71 -10.07
CA ARG A 445 -8.64 16.64 -10.86
C ARG A 445 -8.68 17.99 -10.15
N VAL A 446 -8.29 19.06 -10.83
CA VAL A 446 -8.37 20.42 -10.26
C VAL A 446 -9.83 20.77 -9.96
N ASN A 447 -10.03 21.66 -9.00
CA ASN A 447 -11.35 22.09 -8.51
C ASN A 447 -12.16 21.03 -7.73
N GLU A 448 -11.56 19.88 -7.40
CA GLU A 448 -12.19 18.88 -6.50
C GLU A 448 -11.73 19.02 -5.05
N PHE A 449 -10.89 20.00 -4.74
CA PHE A 449 -10.36 20.28 -3.41
C PHE A 449 -10.04 21.77 -3.23
N PRO A 450 -9.96 22.29 -1.98
CA PRO A 450 -9.57 23.67 -1.72
C PRO A 450 -8.13 23.98 -2.16
N ALA A 451 -7.90 25.18 -2.69
CA ALA A 451 -6.59 25.62 -3.14
C ALA A 451 -5.57 25.77 -1.97
N ASP A 452 -6.07 26.01 -0.77
CA ASP A 452 -5.32 26.09 0.48
C ASP A 452 -5.23 24.74 1.22
N SER A 453 -5.54 23.65 0.55
CA SER A 453 -5.33 22.28 1.05
C SER A 453 -4.00 21.70 0.57
N TYR A 454 -3.52 20.67 1.29
CA TYR A 454 -2.35 19.93 0.84
C TYR A 454 -2.54 19.26 -0.53
N HIS A 455 -3.77 18.88 -0.88
CA HIS A 455 -4.10 18.27 -2.17
C HIS A 455 -3.62 19.14 -3.35
N ALA A 456 -3.65 20.48 -3.20
CA ALA A 456 -3.15 21.40 -4.20
C ALA A 456 -1.63 21.27 -4.46
N GLN A 457 -0.86 20.76 -3.49
CA GLN A 457 0.58 20.54 -3.61
C GLN A 457 0.91 19.28 -4.43
N THR A 458 -0.08 18.45 -4.73
CA THR A 458 0.09 17.25 -5.53
C THR A 458 -0.07 17.47 -7.03
N VAL A 459 -0.49 18.68 -7.43
CA VAL A 459 -0.74 19.05 -8.83
C VAL A 459 0.57 19.16 -9.60
N THR A 460 0.67 18.45 -10.72
CA THR A 460 1.80 18.57 -11.64
C THR A 460 1.54 19.66 -12.68
N PRO A 461 2.59 20.18 -13.37
CA PRO A 461 2.43 21.26 -14.34
C PRO A 461 1.52 20.94 -15.54
N VAL A 462 1.36 19.66 -15.87
CA VAL A 462 0.52 19.25 -17.01
C VAL A 462 -0.86 18.89 -16.50
N VAL A 463 -1.84 19.74 -16.88
CA VAL A 463 -3.27 19.55 -16.59
C VAL A 463 -4.01 19.52 -17.92
N ASP A 464 -4.86 18.51 -18.13
CA ASP A 464 -5.63 18.41 -19.37
C ASP A 464 -6.87 19.34 -19.39
N ALA A 465 -7.58 19.39 -20.53
CA ALA A 465 -8.76 20.23 -20.70
C ALA A 465 -9.93 19.87 -19.75
N ASN A 466 -9.94 18.67 -19.20
CA ASN A 466 -10.94 18.19 -18.24
C ASN A 466 -10.51 18.42 -16.77
N GLY A 467 -9.33 19.01 -16.57
CA GLY A 467 -8.76 19.29 -15.28
C GLY A 467 -8.02 18.13 -14.65
N PHE A 468 -7.78 17.02 -15.36
CA PHE A 468 -6.99 15.91 -14.85
C PHE A 468 -5.50 16.22 -14.85
N PHE A 469 -4.79 15.69 -13.85
CA PHE A 469 -3.33 15.75 -13.73
C PHE A 469 -2.80 14.45 -13.15
N SER A 470 -1.57 14.09 -13.47
CA SER A 470 -0.86 13.00 -12.78
C SER A 470 -0.40 13.50 -11.41
N ALA A 471 -0.71 12.78 -10.34
CA ALA A 471 -0.28 13.21 -9.01
C ALA A 471 1.25 13.24 -8.88
N SER A 472 1.81 14.28 -8.26
CA SER A 472 3.27 14.45 -8.15
C SER A 472 3.95 13.29 -7.41
N PHE A 473 3.27 12.71 -6.43
CA PHE A 473 3.75 11.59 -5.61
C PHE A 473 3.67 10.23 -6.31
N THR A 474 2.82 10.07 -7.35
CA THR A 474 2.62 8.75 -7.94
C THR A 474 3.92 8.16 -8.49
N CYS A 475 4.21 6.92 -8.13
CA CYS A 475 5.27 6.16 -8.78
C CYS A 475 4.89 5.87 -10.24
N TYR A 476 5.90 5.68 -11.08
CA TYR A 476 5.74 5.53 -12.52
C TYR A 476 6.75 4.55 -13.11
N GLY A 477 6.40 3.95 -14.22
CA GLY A 477 7.22 2.97 -14.91
C GLY A 477 6.42 2.23 -15.99
N PRO A 478 7.07 1.34 -16.73
CA PRO A 478 6.41 0.48 -17.73
C PRO A 478 5.43 -0.51 -17.08
N GLU A 479 5.53 -0.73 -15.78
CA GLU A 479 4.67 -1.63 -14.99
C GLU A 479 3.30 -1.03 -14.72
N VAL A 480 3.15 0.30 -14.80
CA VAL A 480 1.85 0.96 -14.60
C VAL A 480 0.87 0.49 -15.66
N SER A 481 -0.15 -0.24 -15.24
CA SER A 481 -1.19 -0.75 -16.12
C SER A 481 -2.23 0.32 -16.46
N VAL A 482 -2.76 0.99 -15.44
CA VAL A 482 -3.80 2.03 -15.57
C VAL A 482 -3.58 3.12 -14.53
N CYS A 483 -4.26 4.24 -14.67
CA CYS A 483 -4.35 5.25 -13.61
C CYS A 483 -5.80 5.38 -13.14
N ALA A 484 -5.96 5.81 -11.89
CA ALA A 484 -7.27 6.03 -11.30
C ALA A 484 -7.25 7.21 -10.31
N PRO A 485 -8.41 7.74 -9.91
CA PRO A 485 -8.51 8.82 -8.95
C PRO A 485 -7.81 8.49 -7.63
N GLY A 486 -6.83 9.33 -7.24
CA GLY A 486 -6.02 9.12 -6.06
C GLY A 486 -5.65 10.42 -5.33
N VAL A 487 -6.27 11.55 -5.66
CA VAL A 487 -6.09 12.84 -4.98
C VAL A 487 -7.41 13.33 -4.43
N ALA A 488 -7.43 13.76 -3.19
CA ALA A 488 -8.62 14.29 -2.51
C ALA A 488 -9.81 13.31 -2.56
N ILE A 489 -9.54 12.05 -2.31
CA ILE A 489 -10.54 10.98 -2.34
C ILE A 489 -11.21 10.87 -0.98
N THR A 490 -12.50 11.16 -0.93
CA THR A 490 -13.31 11.06 0.28
C THR A 490 -13.84 9.64 0.47
N SER A 491 -13.64 9.07 1.67
CA SER A 491 -14.16 7.74 2.02
C SER A 491 -14.36 7.60 3.53
N SER A 492 -14.95 6.47 3.92
CA SER A 492 -15.30 6.12 5.30
C SER A 492 -14.05 5.87 6.15
N VAL A 493 -14.03 6.41 7.36
CA VAL A 493 -12.98 6.15 8.37
C VAL A 493 -13.64 5.80 9.70
N PRO A 494 -12.91 5.21 10.68
CA PRO A 494 -13.47 4.87 11.98
C PRO A 494 -14.25 6.02 12.64
N GLU A 495 -15.06 5.68 13.64
CA GLU A 495 -15.91 6.61 14.38
C GLU A 495 -17.06 7.21 13.55
N ASN A 496 -17.48 6.49 12.51
CA ASN A 496 -18.57 6.89 11.62
C ASN A 496 -18.32 8.26 10.94
N SER A 497 -17.08 8.52 10.59
CA SER A 497 -16.58 9.76 10.00
C SER A 497 -16.02 9.53 8.59
N TYR A 498 -15.62 10.62 7.93
CA TYR A 498 -15.10 10.58 6.55
C TYR A 498 -13.83 11.40 6.44
N ALA A 499 -12.91 10.96 5.59
CA ALA A 499 -11.68 11.70 5.33
C ALA A 499 -11.39 11.80 3.83
N ALA A 500 -10.79 12.92 3.42
CA ALA A 500 -10.28 13.12 2.06
C ALA A 500 -8.77 12.91 2.05
N TRP A 501 -8.30 11.88 1.33
CA TRP A 501 -6.90 11.48 1.32
C TRP A 501 -6.31 11.41 -0.09
N ASP A 502 -4.97 11.41 -0.13
CA ASP A 502 -4.16 11.27 -1.34
C ASP A 502 -3.38 9.96 -1.30
N GLY A 503 -3.21 9.33 -2.45
CA GLY A 503 -2.36 8.15 -2.58
C GLY A 503 -2.77 7.24 -3.74
N THR A 504 -1.80 6.49 -4.24
CA THR A 504 -2.09 5.33 -5.10
C THR A 504 -2.91 4.27 -4.36
N SER A 505 -2.88 4.30 -3.02
CA SER A 505 -3.77 3.54 -2.13
C SER A 505 -5.25 3.86 -2.30
N MET A 506 -5.58 5.08 -2.71
CA MET A 506 -6.97 5.49 -3.00
C MET A 506 -7.32 5.21 -4.47
N ALA A 507 -6.32 5.14 -5.34
CA ALA A 507 -6.51 4.79 -6.76
C ALA A 507 -6.77 3.29 -6.97
N ALA A 508 -6.02 2.42 -6.30
CA ALA A 508 -6.16 0.95 -6.42
C ALA A 508 -7.58 0.44 -6.09
N PRO A 509 -8.26 0.87 -4.99
CA PRO A 509 -9.61 0.42 -4.68
C PRO A 509 -10.67 0.84 -5.72
N HIS A 510 -10.50 1.95 -6.44
CA HIS A 510 -11.37 2.29 -7.58
C HIS A 510 -11.31 1.21 -8.66
N VAL A 511 -10.10 0.74 -8.99
CA VAL A 511 -9.89 -0.29 -10.00
C VAL A 511 -10.29 -1.68 -9.46
N THR A 512 -10.10 -1.93 -8.18
CA THR A 512 -10.54 -3.17 -7.51
C THR A 512 -12.07 -3.29 -7.57
N GLY A 513 -12.80 -2.23 -7.24
CA GLY A 513 -14.25 -2.19 -7.35
C GLY A 513 -14.74 -2.35 -8.79
N LEU A 514 -14.06 -1.70 -9.75
CA LEU A 514 -14.34 -1.87 -11.18
C LEU A 514 -14.09 -3.31 -11.64
N ALA A 515 -13.00 -3.94 -11.21
CA ALA A 515 -12.69 -5.33 -11.53
C ALA A 515 -13.78 -6.28 -11.03
N ALA A 516 -14.27 -6.06 -9.81
CA ALA A 516 -15.37 -6.82 -9.25
C ALA A 516 -16.69 -6.61 -10.02
N LEU A 517 -17.00 -5.37 -10.44
CA LEU A 517 -18.15 -5.09 -11.31
C LEU A 517 -18.04 -5.82 -12.65
N ALA A 518 -16.86 -5.79 -13.26
CA ALA A 518 -16.62 -6.49 -14.53
C ALA A 518 -16.83 -7.99 -14.39
N LEU A 519 -16.31 -8.62 -13.34
CA LEU A 519 -16.51 -10.05 -13.07
C LEU A 519 -17.97 -10.41 -12.84
N ALA A 520 -18.73 -9.54 -12.16
CA ALA A 520 -20.15 -9.79 -11.90
C ALA A 520 -21.05 -9.62 -13.14
N HIS A 521 -20.71 -8.67 -14.02
CA HIS A 521 -21.68 -8.20 -15.01
C HIS A 521 -21.23 -8.30 -16.46
N HIS A 522 -19.92 -8.33 -16.77
CA HIS A 522 -19.45 -8.42 -18.15
C HIS A 522 -19.80 -9.77 -18.78
N PRO A 523 -20.30 -9.80 -20.03
CA PRO A 523 -20.73 -11.04 -20.69
C PRO A 523 -19.68 -12.15 -20.74
N ASP A 524 -18.40 -11.83 -20.87
CA ASP A 524 -17.30 -12.79 -20.96
C ASP A 524 -17.11 -13.64 -19.69
N PHE A 525 -17.65 -13.20 -18.56
CA PHE A 525 -17.56 -13.92 -17.29
C PHE A 525 -18.83 -14.71 -16.94
N ARG A 526 -19.71 -14.94 -17.92
CA ARG A 526 -20.89 -15.79 -17.77
C ARG A 526 -20.62 -17.21 -18.28
N GLY A 527 -21.34 -18.20 -17.74
CA GLY A 527 -21.20 -19.60 -18.16
C GLY A 527 -19.78 -20.13 -17.96
N SER A 528 -19.13 -20.63 -19.00
CA SER A 528 -17.75 -21.16 -18.93
C SER A 528 -16.70 -20.11 -18.55
N GLY A 529 -16.96 -18.82 -18.76
CA GLY A 529 -16.09 -17.73 -18.36
C GLY A 529 -16.01 -17.52 -16.84
N GLN A 530 -16.88 -18.14 -16.06
CA GLN A 530 -16.84 -18.09 -14.59
C GLN A 530 -15.75 -18.99 -13.99
N MET A 531 -15.21 -19.93 -14.78
CA MET A 531 -14.20 -20.88 -14.27
C MET A 531 -12.94 -20.16 -13.83
N ARG A 532 -12.56 -20.33 -12.56
CA ARG A 532 -11.38 -19.71 -11.96
C ARG A 532 -10.11 -20.21 -12.61
N SER A 533 -9.32 -19.32 -13.16
CA SER A 533 -8.07 -19.64 -13.84
C SER A 533 -7.23 -18.39 -14.10
N ALA A 534 -5.95 -18.57 -14.40
CA ALA A 534 -5.09 -17.48 -14.86
C ALA A 534 -5.60 -16.83 -16.15
N ALA A 535 -6.25 -17.57 -17.03
CA ALA A 535 -6.85 -17.04 -18.26
C ALA A 535 -8.02 -16.07 -17.97
N ARG A 536 -8.84 -16.37 -16.95
CA ARG A 536 -9.90 -15.47 -16.47
C ARG A 536 -9.32 -14.15 -15.95
N VAL A 537 -8.24 -14.22 -15.18
CA VAL A 537 -7.54 -13.03 -14.67
C VAL A 537 -6.96 -12.20 -15.82
N GLU A 538 -6.29 -12.85 -16.78
CA GLU A 538 -5.74 -12.16 -17.94
C GLU A 538 -6.84 -11.46 -18.75
N ARG A 539 -7.98 -12.14 -18.97
CA ARG A 539 -9.12 -11.56 -19.68
C ARG A 539 -9.69 -10.34 -18.93
N LEU A 540 -9.78 -10.42 -17.60
CA LEU A 540 -10.20 -9.28 -16.76
C LEU A 540 -9.25 -8.09 -16.93
N PHE A 541 -7.95 -8.31 -16.86
CA PHE A 541 -6.96 -7.26 -17.03
C PHE A 541 -7.03 -6.62 -18.43
N GLN A 542 -7.26 -7.43 -19.46
CA GLN A 542 -7.48 -6.93 -20.83
C GLN A 542 -8.73 -6.06 -20.92
N ILE A 543 -9.86 -6.49 -20.35
CA ILE A 543 -11.11 -5.72 -20.32
C ILE A 543 -10.89 -4.37 -19.64
N ILE A 544 -10.24 -4.34 -18.47
CA ILE A 544 -9.95 -3.11 -17.75
C ILE A 544 -9.08 -2.18 -18.61
N LYS A 545 -7.98 -2.68 -19.19
CA LYS A 545 -7.09 -1.90 -20.05
C LYS A 545 -7.81 -1.37 -21.31
N GLN A 546 -8.65 -2.19 -21.94
CA GLN A 546 -9.43 -1.80 -23.13
C GLN A 546 -10.57 -0.83 -22.81
N SER A 547 -11.04 -0.78 -21.56
CA SER A 547 -12.05 0.19 -21.12
C SER A 547 -11.49 1.59 -20.95
N CYS A 548 -10.17 1.75 -20.85
CA CYS A 548 -9.54 3.02 -20.50
C CYS A 548 -9.78 4.13 -21.52
N GLN A 549 -9.94 5.33 -21.02
CA GLN A 549 -9.78 6.57 -21.76
C GLN A 549 -8.33 7.01 -21.61
N PRO A 550 -7.55 7.11 -22.69
CA PRO A 550 -6.19 7.65 -22.64
C PRO A 550 -6.19 9.09 -22.13
N LEU A 551 -5.27 9.41 -21.24
CA LEU A 551 -5.08 10.76 -20.71
C LEU A 551 -3.74 11.33 -21.21
N MET A 552 -3.77 12.56 -21.70
CA MET A 552 -2.59 13.26 -22.24
C MET A 552 -1.93 14.11 -21.13
N LEU A 553 -1.37 13.44 -20.11
CA LEU A 553 -0.78 14.08 -18.93
C LEU A 553 0.76 14.08 -18.95
N GLY A 554 1.35 14.15 -20.13
CA GLY A 554 2.80 14.16 -20.33
C GLY A 554 3.37 12.74 -20.48
N ASP A 555 3.98 12.21 -19.43
CA ASP A 555 4.62 10.89 -19.46
C ASP A 555 3.61 9.74 -19.32
N GLN A 556 3.44 8.95 -20.37
CA GLN A 556 2.52 7.81 -20.39
C GLN A 556 2.87 6.72 -19.34
N ARG A 557 4.12 6.65 -18.90
CA ARG A 557 4.51 5.76 -17.81
C ARG A 557 3.83 6.09 -16.47
N ARG A 558 3.21 7.27 -16.35
CA ARG A 558 2.42 7.71 -15.18
C ARG A 558 0.94 7.36 -15.27
N THR A 559 0.45 7.00 -16.45
CA THR A 559 -0.98 6.77 -16.70
C THR A 559 -1.29 5.39 -17.26
N GLY A 560 -0.28 4.67 -17.78
CA GLY A 560 -0.49 3.39 -18.45
C GLY A 560 -1.48 3.51 -19.61
N PHE A 561 -2.50 2.64 -19.66
CA PHE A 561 -3.57 2.70 -20.65
C PHE A 561 -4.55 3.87 -20.43
N GLY A 562 -4.48 4.57 -19.30
CA GLY A 562 -5.33 5.71 -18.95
C GLY A 562 -6.33 5.39 -17.85
N LEU A 563 -7.42 6.19 -17.79
CA LEU A 563 -8.49 6.09 -16.80
C LEU A 563 -9.55 5.06 -17.25
N PRO A 564 -9.78 3.96 -16.51
CA PRO A 564 -10.81 2.97 -16.85
C PRO A 564 -12.22 3.56 -16.79
N ASP A 565 -13.04 3.17 -17.75
CA ASP A 565 -14.44 3.57 -17.90
C ASP A 565 -15.36 2.42 -17.48
N THR A 566 -16.24 2.66 -16.52
CA THR A 566 -17.08 1.63 -15.93
C THR A 566 -18.08 1.04 -16.92
N LEU A 567 -18.70 1.85 -17.79
CA LEU A 567 -19.67 1.35 -18.78
C LEU A 567 -19.02 0.42 -19.79
N ARG A 568 -17.79 0.71 -20.20
CA ARG A 568 -17.02 -0.14 -21.10
C ARG A 568 -16.56 -1.43 -20.40
N ALA A 569 -16.08 -1.31 -19.16
CA ALA A 569 -15.59 -2.44 -18.39
C ALA A 569 -16.67 -3.48 -18.07
N VAL A 570 -17.94 -3.06 -18.01
CA VAL A 570 -19.08 -4.00 -17.81
C VAL A 570 -19.78 -4.39 -19.12
N GLY A 571 -19.28 -3.93 -20.28
CA GLY A 571 -19.82 -4.29 -21.61
C GLY A 571 -21.06 -3.51 -22.03
N LEU A 572 -21.40 -2.39 -21.38
CA LEU A 572 -22.53 -1.51 -21.76
C LEU A 572 -22.17 -0.47 -22.82
N ALA A 573 -20.89 -0.19 -23.03
CA ALA A 573 -20.40 0.67 -24.10
C ALA A 573 -19.28 -0.04 -24.86
N ALA A 574 -19.15 0.30 -26.16
CA ALA A 574 -18.08 -0.26 -26.98
C ALA A 574 -16.69 0.13 -26.42
N PRO A 575 -15.70 -0.78 -26.44
CA PRO A 575 -14.33 -0.43 -26.15
C PRO A 575 -13.88 0.72 -27.07
N GLN A 576 -13.12 1.68 -26.56
CA GLN A 576 -12.39 2.55 -27.49
C GLN A 576 -11.39 1.65 -28.22
N GLY A 577 -11.38 1.73 -29.55
CA GLY A 577 -10.32 1.09 -30.31
C GLY A 577 -8.99 1.55 -29.67
N LEU A 578 -8.20 0.61 -29.19
CA LEU A 578 -6.84 0.93 -28.79
C LEU A 578 -6.27 1.80 -29.90
N PRO A 579 -5.57 2.93 -29.59
CA PRO A 579 -4.72 3.52 -30.59
C PRO A 579 -3.85 2.36 -31.06
N THR A 580 -4.22 1.85 -32.21
CA THR A 580 -3.48 0.74 -32.78
C THR A 580 -2.06 1.25 -32.85
N SER A 581 -1.14 0.61 -32.13
CA SER A 581 0.24 0.44 -32.59
C SER A 581 0.24 -0.25 -33.97
N ALA A 582 -0.90 -0.24 -34.66
CA ALA A 582 -1.12 -0.64 -36.04
C ALA A 582 -0.22 0.11 -37.01
N SER A 583 0.31 1.29 -36.66
CA SER A 583 1.31 1.93 -37.51
C SER A 583 2.67 1.22 -37.42
N THR A 584 3.05 0.63 -36.30
CA THR A 584 4.30 -0.14 -36.17
C THR A 584 4.16 -1.57 -36.68
N ASN A 585 3.04 -2.25 -36.41
CA ASN A 585 2.86 -3.61 -36.89
C ASN A 585 2.42 -3.68 -38.36
N ALA A 586 1.62 -2.73 -38.83
CA ALA A 586 1.32 -2.61 -40.28
C ALA A 586 2.56 -2.20 -41.08
N GLY A 587 3.43 -1.35 -40.52
CA GLY A 587 4.72 -1.01 -41.08
C GLY A 587 5.65 -2.23 -41.16
N LEU A 588 5.71 -3.06 -40.10
CA LEU A 588 6.51 -4.28 -40.09
C LEU A 588 5.92 -5.38 -41.00
N SER A 589 4.60 -5.53 -41.03
CA SER A 589 3.93 -6.48 -41.93
C SER A 589 4.05 -6.07 -43.39
N ALA A 590 4.01 -4.78 -43.71
CA ALA A 590 4.24 -4.27 -45.07
C ALA A 590 5.69 -4.44 -45.52
N LEU A 591 6.66 -4.30 -44.59
CA LEU A 591 8.09 -4.47 -44.87
C LEU A 591 8.48 -5.95 -45.07
N MET A 592 7.76 -6.88 -44.42
CA MET A 592 8.07 -8.32 -44.47
C MET A 592 7.14 -9.15 -45.36
N GLY A 593 6.15 -8.53 -46.02
CA GLY A 593 5.24 -9.23 -46.92
C GLY A 593 4.34 -10.28 -46.25
N ILE A 594 4.14 -10.21 -44.94
CA ILE A 594 3.34 -11.18 -44.18
C ILE A 594 1.95 -10.59 -43.94
N PRO A 595 0.85 -11.33 -44.23
CA PRO A 595 -0.51 -10.86 -43.93
C PRO A 595 -0.69 -10.58 -42.44
N ALA A 596 -1.28 -9.44 -42.08
CA ALA A 596 -1.43 -8.92 -40.72
C ALA A 596 -2.07 -9.92 -39.70
N MET A 597 -2.86 -10.89 -40.18
CA MET A 597 -3.44 -11.94 -39.33
C MET A 597 -2.45 -13.03 -38.91
N GLN A 598 -1.31 -13.23 -39.59
CA GLN A 598 -0.30 -14.21 -39.18
C GLN A 598 0.67 -13.66 -38.14
N ALA A 599 0.93 -12.36 -38.14
CA ALA A 599 1.83 -11.72 -37.16
C ALA A 599 1.25 -11.73 -35.72
N ILE A 600 -0.08 -11.77 -35.57
CA ILE A 600 -0.75 -11.82 -34.26
C ILE A 600 -0.75 -13.24 -33.64
N ARG A 601 -0.50 -14.27 -34.44
CA ARG A 601 -0.44 -15.68 -33.99
C ARG A 601 0.98 -16.18 -33.67
N MET A 602 2.02 -15.44 -34.03
CA MET A 602 3.40 -15.79 -33.69
C MET A 602 3.69 -15.40 -32.22
N GLY A 603 3.54 -16.38 -31.37
CA GLY A 603 3.98 -16.27 -29.98
C GLY A 603 5.50 -16.37 -29.88
N TYR A 604 6.02 -16.12 -28.69
CA TYR A 604 7.45 -16.10 -28.30
C TYR A 604 8.31 -17.30 -28.76
N ARG A 605 7.71 -18.37 -29.30
CA ARG A 605 8.43 -19.57 -29.76
C ARG A 605 9.16 -19.40 -31.08
N ASP A 606 8.86 -18.35 -31.84
CA ASP A 606 9.36 -18.19 -33.22
C ASP A 606 10.46 -17.11 -33.35
N LEU A 607 10.95 -16.58 -32.22
CA LEU A 607 12.03 -15.57 -32.18
C LEU A 607 13.32 -16.01 -32.91
N PRO A 608 13.79 -17.27 -32.79
CA PRO A 608 14.96 -17.72 -33.53
C PRO A 608 14.79 -17.75 -35.04
N ALA A 609 13.59 -18.03 -35.52
CA ALA A 609 13.28 -18.05 -36.96
C ALA A 609 13.25 -16.64 -37.56
N LEU A 610 12.77 -15.66 -36.79
CA LEU A 610 12.79 -14.24 -37.18
C LEU A 610 14.21 -13.66 -37.20
N GLN A 611 15.08 -14.07 -36.27
CA GLN A 611 16.49 -13.67 -36.25
C GLN A 611 17.26 -14.26 -37.42
N ALA A 612 16.98 -15.51 -37.79
CA ALA A 612 17.60 -16.16 -38.96
C ALA A 612 17.18 -15.49 -40.28
N GLN A 613 15.91 -15.04 -40.38
CA GLN A 613 15.43 -14.32 -41.56
C GLN A 613 15.99 -12.90 -41.68
N SER A 614 16.19 -12.18 -40.56
CA SER A 614 16.81 -10.85 -40.61
C SER A 614 18.28 -10.88 -41.02
N ALA A 615 18.99 -11.93 -40.59
CA ALA A 615 20.39 -12.18 -41.03
C ALA A 615 20.48 -12.53 -42.52
N ALA A 616 19.49 -13.24 -43.05
CA ALA A 616 19.44 -13.59 -44.49
C ALA A 616 19.10 -12.37 -45.37
N LEU A 617 18.52 -11.31 -44.82
CA LEU A 617 18.12 -10.09 -45.52
C LEU A 617 19.16 -8.95 -45.39
N GLY A 618 20.29 -9.18 -44.73
CA GLY A 618 21.40 -8.22 -44.63
C GLY A 618 21.08 -6.96 -43.80
N MET A 619 20.10 -7.01 -42.89
CA MET A 619 19.74 -5.88 -42.05
C MET A 619 20.57 -5.83 -40.77
N PRO A 620 21.13 -4.68 -40.37
CA PRO A 620 21.91 -4.56 -39.16
C PRO A 620 21.05 -4.71 -37.92
N LEU A 621 21.49 -5.56 -37.00
CA LEU A 621 20.86 -5.88 -35.70
C LEU A 621 20.66 -4.68 -34.73
N GLY A 622 21.08 -3.48 -35.11
CA GLY A 622 21.03 -2.27 -34.28
C GLY A 622 19.66 -1.59 -34.17
N LEU A 623 18.66 -2.01 -34.95
CA LEU A 623 17.31 -1.41 -34.95
C LEU A 623 16.25 -2.19 -34.17
N MET A 624 16.63 -3.32 -33.60
CA MET A 624 15.75 -4.13 -32.73
C MET A 624 16.29 -4.17 -31.31
N SER A 625 16.30 -3.04 -30.61
CA SER A 625 16.47 -3.04 -29.16
C SER A 625 15.11 -3.32 -28.52
N PHE A 626 14.86 -4.60 -28.27
CA PHE A 626 13.87 -5.00 -27.28
C PHE A 626 14.49 -4.83 -25.90
N PRO A 627 13.80 -4.21 -24.92
CA PRO A 627 14.29 -4.17 -23.56
C PRO A 627 14.13 -5.58 -22.97
N PHE A 628 15.21 -6.32 -22.89
CA PHE A 628 15.23 -7.57 -22.15
C PHE A 628 16.46 -7.70 -21.28
N SER A 629 16.16 -8.20 -20.11
CA SER A 629 16.92 -8.93 -19.13
C SER A 629 17.54 -8.11 -18.02
N GLY A 630 17.07 -8.45 -16.84
CA GLY A 630 17.76 -8.31 -15.59
C GLY A 630 19.19 -8.85 -15.67
N GLY A 631 20.10 -7.96 -15.44
CA GLY A 631 21.50 -8.20 -15.19
C GLY A 631 22.03 -6.89 -14.65
N TYR A 632 22.29 -6.83 -13.34
CA TYR A 632 22.92 -5.70 -12.69
C TYR A 632 24.33 -5.49 -13.24
N PRO A 633 24.73 -4.26 -13.63
CA PRO A 633 26.14 -3.98 -13.84
C PRO A 633 26.85 -3.81 -12.47
N PRO A 634 28.10 -4.24 -12.34
CA PRO A 634 28.88 -4.05 -11.12
C PRO A 634 29.17 -2.57 -10.90
N SER A 635 29.15 -2.17 -9.63
CA SER A 635 29.52 -0.85 -9.12
C SER A 635 30.86 -0.36 -9.71
N LEU A 636 30.81 0.72 -10.48
CA LEU A 636 31.97 1.50 -10.83
C LEU A 636 32.15 2.65 -9.83
N ASN A 637 33.27 2.56 -9.16
CA ASN A 637 33.89 3.53 -8.29
C ASN A 637 34.05 4.88 -9.00
N THR A 638 33.37 5.93 -8.57
CA THR A 638 33.53 7.28 -9.09
C THR A 638 34.61 8.02 -8.34
N GLY A 639 35.76 8.16 -9.00
CA GLY A 639 36.70 9.22 -8.71
C GLY A 639 36.53 10.33 -9.75
N MET A 640 36.37 11.55 -9.26
CA MET A 640 36.66 12.86 -9.84
C MET A 640 36.25 13.18 -11.29
N MET A 641 35.42 14.18 -11.49
CA MET A 641 35.83 15.44 -12.13
C MET A 641 34.83 16.57 -11.96
N THR A 642 35.40 17.68 -11.60
CA THR A 642 34.86 19.03 -11.45
C THR A 642 34.55 19.71 -12.79
N SER A 643 33.60 20.64 -12.70
CA SER A 643 33.46 21.92 -13.41
C SER A 643 32.74 21.98 -14.76
N LEU A 644 31.89 23.00 -14.77
CA LEU A 644 31.43 23.89 -15.83
C LEU A 644 30.03 23.63 -16.43
N TRP A 645 29.24 24.50 -16.06
CA TRP A 645 28.15 25.38 -16.51
C TRP A 645 26.82 25.13 -15.85
#